data_467acc06995b633bf9b09796d6575e30
#
_entry.id   467acc06995b633bf9b09796d6575e30
#
_cell.length_a   1.000
_cell.length_b   1.000
_cell.length_c   1.000
_cell.angle_alpha   90.00
_cell.angle_beta   90.00
_cell.angle_gamma   90.00
#
_symmetry.space_group_name_H-M   'P 1'
#
loop_
_entity.id
_entity.type
_entity.pdbx_description
1 polymer ?
#
loop_
_entity_poly.entity_id
_entity_poly.type
_entity_poly.pdbx_seq_one_letter_code
_entity_poly.pdbx_strand_id
1 'polypeptide(L)'
;MKRILVIFAAMLLPLVGSAQLYIDPVKDVEAEIFIPKVRYKRAQQGMEIYKDFIFSVEDGGHVNVYDFKTADVKPIAMFELASSMKDNHANNASFGIETKKGASFPLLYISVGKPGADIDLICFVESITKKGKKFSSELVQKIHLDINGWDEAGYVSMFGAPSWMVDQKRGDLWVFSARKRTTPKITLNNWENQYIATKFRVPALSEGADVYLTVDDILQQVVFPYDTGFTQAGDVYDGQLVYGYGVGQQDPARPSRIRIYDLDRREIVARYDVQEELPLEIEDVKFYGGYLYVNNNTNPKKTTVPPSIYKVALPKPAPTPKNAIEELRQSPEKAAGVYYVADLAAKEITPAPKGFEPFYINGYFRHGARQIDDPVTYVRIYECIETAHATDNLTDFGLAMYQRLAGQKQNVYYHEGDLTQIGYKQHLELGKRMVENYPSVFTEGAYLKANATNVLRVAASMQSFVQGVTSKRPELPWAEIDNSKAHLSTVHPYGTQCPTKKPIDVRLYTHDSPWFKLYSEYRAKKINPDIFLQRMFKDIEVVKAKYESFDLVWRFWLMACVQQGLDRNVPMWDLFTEDEIIAWTDVENYCFYVQKSKDESNFGRGWGLSSYTLRHILEESAYDIKLGRHGANLNFGHDGSVTCLLVNLDADNWGKTTDNPEDVINIWQNWNIPMASNIQFVFYRNAAGEIIIKVMHNEKDVKLPVKEYAPGFYRWEDFYSYYDAHCTKVKEMLDKTENINY
;
A
#
# COMPACT_ATOMS: atom_id res chain seq x y z
N MET A 1 -2.04 -64.79 -29.44
CA MET A 1 -2.09 -63.96 -28.23
C MET A 1 -1.14 -62.77 -28.40
N LYS A 2 -1.69 -61.69 -28.91
CA LYS A 2 -0.95 -60.38 -29.04
C LYS A 2 -1.24 -59.54 -27.76
N ARG A 3 -0.22 -59.28 -26.96
CA ARG A 3 -0.29 -58.37 -25.84
C ARG A 3 -0.32 -56.94 -26.37
N ILE A 4 -1.41 -56.26 -26.21
CA ILE A 4 -1.56 -54.81 -26.44
C ILE A 4 -0.88 -54.11 -25.25
N LEU A 5 0.24 -53.46 -25.52
CA LEU A 5 0.92 -52.58 -24.57
C LEU A 5 0.17 -51.22 -24.65
N VAL A 6 -0.65 -50.93 -23.64
CA VAL A 6 -1.24 -49.62 -23.46
C VAL A 6 -0.15 -48.74 -22.83
N ILE A 7 0.45 -47.90 -23.67
CA ILE A 7 1.32 -46.82 -23.20
C ILE A 7 0.41 -45.72 -22.64
N PHE A 8 0.32 -45.63 -21.34
CA PHE A 8 -0.12 -44.40 -20.72
C PHE A 8 0.92 -43.33 -20.98
N ALA A 9 0.71 -42.54 -22.01
CA ALA A 9 1.33 -41.23 -22.10
C ALA A 9 0.72 -40.38 -20.98
N ALA A 10 1.38 -40.34 -19.84
CA ALA A 10 1.18 -39.26 -18.89
C ALA A 10 1.52 -37.98 -19.63
N MET A 11 0.53 -37.27 -20.12
CA MET A 11 0.67 -35.87 -20.45
C MET A 11 1.05 -35.21 -19.12
N LEU A 12 2.34 -34.95 -18.94
CA LEU A 12 2.82 -33.88 -18.09
C LEU A 12 2.25 -32.58 -18.72
N LEU A 13 1.02 -32.25 -18.32
CA LEU A 13 0.61 -30.85 -18.36
C LEU A 13 1.71 -30.11 -17.59
N PRO A 14 2.36 -29.11 -18.21
CA PRO A 14 3.19 -28.25 -17.42
C PRO A 14 2.30 -27.78 -16.27
N LEU A 15 2.72 -28.04 -15.04
CA LEU A 15 2.17 -27.35 -13.87
C LEU A 15 2.30 -25.87 -14.22
N VAL A 16 1.20 -25.31 -14.72
CA VAL A 16 1.06 -23.88 -14.95
C VAL A 16 1.50 -23.24 -13.66
N GLY A 17 2.56 -22.45 -13.78
CA GLY A 17 3.21 -21.87 -12.63
C GLY A 17 2.20 -21.29 -11.68
N SER A 18 2.49 -21.42 -10.41
CA SER A 18 1.74 -20.88 -9.29
C SER A 18 1.02 -19.61 -9.67
N ALA A 19 -0.31 -19.62 -9.59
CA ALA A 19 -1.08 -18.41 -9.77
C ALA A 19 -0.45 -17.32 -8.88
N GLN A 20 0.01 -16.26 -9.50
CA GLN A 20 0.45 -15.08 -8.78
C GLN A 20 -0.74 -14.52 -8.02
N LEU A 21 -0.54 -14.29 -6.74
CA LEU A 21 -1.62 -13.93 -5.85
C LEU A 21 -2.06 -12.47 -5.95
N TYR A 22 -1.38 -11.68 -6.77
CA TYR A 22 -1.79 -10.32 -7.15
C TYR A 22 -1.04 -9.86 -8.41
N ILE A 23 -1.46 -8.73 -8.93
CA ILE A 23 -0.82 -8.13 -10.09
C ILE A 23 0.59 -7.71 -9.70
N ASP A 24 1.54 -8.35 -10.34
CA ASP A 24 2.95 -8.15 -10.17
C ASP A 24 3.42 -7.34 -11.39
N PRO A 25 3.71 -6.04 -11.27
CA PRO A 25 4.00 -5.21 -12.44
C PRO A 25 5.34 -5.61 -13.04
N VAL A 26 5.27 -6.44 -14.07
CA VAL A 26 6.44 -6.90 -14.82
C VAL A 26 7.08 -5.73 -15.56
N LYS A 27 8.39 -5.57 -15.42
CA LYS A 27 9.18 -4.54 -16.10
C LYS A 27 10.18 -5.19 -17.04
N ASP A 28 10.47 -4.48 -18.12
CA ASP A 28 11.53 -4.87 -19.03
C ASP A 28 12.88 -4.90 -18.32
N VAL A 29 13.70 -5.87 -18.69
CA VAL A 29 15.03 -6.06 -18.12
C VAL A 29 16.06 -5.34 -19.00
N GLU A 30 16.78 -4.40 -18.39
CA GLU A 30 18.02 -3.84 -18.95
C GLU A 30 19.16 -4.27 -18.01
N ALA A 31 19.82 -5.39 -18.33
CA ALA A 31 20.89 -5.94 -17.52
C ALA A 31 22.18 -6.09 -18.29
N GLU A 32 23.29 -5.79 -17.64
CA GLU A 32 24.64 -5.98 -18.19
C GLU A 32 25.56 -6.66 -17.17
N ILE A 33 26.54 -7.43 -17.65
CA ILE A 33 27.56 -7.97 -16.77
C ILE A 33 28.49 -6.82 -16.36
N PHE A 34 28.49 -6.50 -15.06
CA PHE A 34 29.33 -5.44 -14.50
C PHE A 34 30.74 -5.94 -14.18
N ILE A 35 30.87 -7.07 -13.47
CA ILE A 35 32.14 -7.76 -13.24
C ILE A 35 31.99 -9.20 -13.70
N PRO A 36 32.62 -9.59 -14.84
CA PRO A 36 32.54 -10.96 -15.33
C PRO A 36 33.48 -11.87 -14.54
N LYS A 37 33.08 -13.13 -14.37
CA LYS A 37 33.92 -14.20 -13.78
C LYS A 37 34.51 -13.78 -12.41
N VAL A 38 33.64 -13.33 -11.50
CA VAL A 38 34.04 -12.92 -10.16
C VAL A 38 34.88 -14.01 -9.51
N ARG A 39 36.04 -13.65 -9.00
CA ARG A 39 36.95 -14.61 -8.36
C ARG A 39 36.34 -15.02 -7.01
N TYR A 40 36.33 -16.31 -6.74
CA TYR A 40 35.86 -16.87 -5.48
C TYR A 40 36.75 -18.04 -5.03
N LYS A 41 36.89 -18.18 -3.73
CA LYS A 41 37.44 -19.37 -3.08
C LYS A 41 36.33 -20.34 -2.69
N ARG A 42 35.19 -19.78 -2.30
CA ARG A 42 33.96 -20.46 -1.86
C ARG A 42 32.78 -19.93 -2.66
N ALA A 43 31.58 -20.38 -2.34
CA ALA A 43 30.35 -19.88 -2.96
C ALA A 43 30.16 -18.39 -2.67
N GLN A 44 29.77 -17.65 -3.68
CA GLN A 44 29.33 -16.25 -3.53
C GLN A 44 28.07 -16.23 -2.68
N GLN A 45 27.97 -15.21 -1.81
CA GLN A 45 26.84 -15.01 -0.92
C GLN A 45 26.47 -13.52 -0.87
N GLY A 46 26.69 -12.85 0.25
CA GLY A 46 26.38 -11.44 0.43
C GLY A 46 27.24 -10.49 -0.42
N MET A 47 26.71 -9.32 -0.65
CA MET A 47 27.44 -8.23 -1.31
C MET A 47 27.03 -6.90 -0.68
N GLU A 48 27.96 -5.94 -0.68
CA GLU A 48 27.63 -4.56 -0.35
C GLU A 48 28.51 -3.59 -1.14
N ILE A 49 27.97 -2.41 -1.42
CA ILE A 49 28.67 -1.37 -2.20
C ILE A 49 28.76 -0.09 -1.37
N TYR A 50 29.97 0.42 -1.23
CA TYR A 50 30.19 1.70 -0.57
C TYR A 50 31.20 2.55 -1.32
N LYS A 51 30.77 3.69 -1.84
CA LYS A 51 31.61 4.60 -2.66
C LYS A 51 32.28 3.82 -3.82
N ASP A 52 33.60 3.78 -3.83
CA ASP A 52 34.39 3.15 -4.91
C ASP A 52 34.69 1.67 -4.64
N PHE A 53 34.01 1.00 -3.67
CA PHE A 53 34.32 -0.36 -3.27
C PHE A 53 33.09 -1.28 -3.33
N ILE A 54 33.30 -2.48 -3.88
CA ILE A 54 32.34 -3.58 -3.77
C ILE A 54 32.93 -4.63 -2.84
N PHE A 55 32.20 -4.97 -1.80
CA PHE A 55 32.50 -6.03 -0.85
C PHE A 55 31.68 -7.25 -1.24
N SER A 56 32.27 -8.23 -1.89
CA SER A 56 31.62 -9.50 -2.20
C SER A 56 32.03 -10.51 -1.15
N VAL A 57 31.01 -10.99 -0.40
CA VAL A 57 31.22 -11.91 0.73
C VAL A 57 30.91 -13.33 0.27
N GLU A 58 31.82 -14.24 0.58
CA GLU A 58 31.69 -15.66 0.29
C GLU A 58 31.27 -16.45 1.55
N ASP A 59 30.76 -17.65 1.33
CA ASP A 59 30.40 -18.60 2.40
C ASP A 59 31.52 -18.70 3.45
N GLY A 60 31.14 -18.60 4.72
CA GLY A 60 32.06 -18.60 5.85
C GLY A 60 32.74 -17.26 6.14
N GLY A 61 32.38 -16.16 5.45
CA GLY A 61 32.83 -14.82 5.77
C GLY A 61 34.16 -14.40 5.14
N HIS A 62 34.58 -15.01 4.01
CA HIS A 62 35.68 -14.49 3.20
C HIS A 62 35.19 -13.34 2.32
N VAL A 63 35.96 -12.23 2.26
CA VAL A 63 35.58 -11.02 1.53
C VAL A 63 36.55 -10.72 0.40
N ASN A 64 36.02 -10.58 -0.82
CA ASN A 64 36.71 -10.05 -1.97
C ASN A 64 36.30 -8.59 -2.17
N VAL A 65 37.27 -7.67 -2.21
CA VAL A 65 37.01 -6.25 -2.44
C VAL A 65 37.38 -5.90 -3.88
N TYR A 66 36.43 -5.37 -4.62
CA TYR A 66 36.63 -4.88 -5.98
C TYR A 66 36.61 -3.37 -6.03
N ASP A 67 37.29 -2.80 -7.02
CA ASP A 67 37.18 -1.38 -7.34
C ASP A 67 35.96 -1.16 -8.21
N PHE A 68 35.02 -0.33 -7.74
CA PHE A 68 33.76 -0.05 -8.43
C PHE A 68 33.95 0.68 -9.78
N LYS A 69 35.01 1.53 -9.88
CA LYS A 69 35.23 2.35 -11.08
C LYS A 69 35.85 1.56 -12.22
N THR A 70 36.76 0.65 -11.89
CA THR A 70 37.43 -0.16 -12.92
C THR A 70 36.67 -1.42 -13.26
N ALA A 71 35.88 -1.93 -12.31
CA ALA A 71 35.13 -3.17 -12.42
C ALA A 71 35.95 -4.38 -12.88
N ASP A 72 37.24 -4.42 -12.46
CA ASP A 72 38.16 -5.48 -12.83
C ASP A 72 37.78 -6.81 -12.19
N VAL A 73 37.96 -7.92 -12.91
CA VAL A 73 37.71 -9.29 -12.42
C VAL A 73 38.64 -9.70 -11.26
N LYS A 74 39.73 -8.97 -11.07
CA LYS A 74 40.68 -9.23 -9.98
C LYS A 74 40.35 -8.35 -8.79
N PRO A 75 40.03 -8.91 -7.60
CA PRO A 75 39.85 -8.10 -6.42
C PRO A 75 41.12 -7.33 -6.04
N ILE A 76 40.95 -6.09 -5.62
CA ILE A 76 42.08 -5.21 -5.14
C ILE A 76 42.56 -5.62 -3.76
N ALA A 77 41.72 -6.34 -2.99
CA ALA A 77 42.08 -6.90 -1.68
C ALA A 77 41.17 -8.10 -1.37
N MET A 78 41.66 -8.92 -0.43
CA MET A 78 40.92 -10.04 0.15
C MET A 78 41.20 -10.09 1.65
N PHE A 79 40.18 -10.38 2.46
CA PHE A 79 40.34 -10.51 3.91
C PHE A 79 39.23 -11.44 4.48
N GLU A 80 39.34 -11.83 5.74
CA GLU A 80 38.32 -12.57 6.45
C GLU A 80 37.58 -11.62 7.40
N LEU A 81 36.27 -11.78 7.52
CA LEU A 81 35.47 -11.14 8.58
C LEU A 81 35.93 -11.65 9.95
N ALA A 82 35.82 -10.82 10.98
CA ALA A 82 36.09 -11.28 12.34
C ALA A 82 35.08 -12.34 12.81
N SER A 83 33.86 -12.32 12.28
CA SER A 83 32.83 -13.35 12.47
C SER A 83 32.99 -14.57 11.55
N SER A 84 34.11 -14.70 10.82
CA SER A 84 34.33 -15.82 9.90
C SER A 84 34.32 -17.16 10.63
N MET A 85 33.40 -18.03 10.27
CA MET A 85 33.27 -19.39 10.80
C MET A 85 32.45 -20.27 9.85
N LYS A 86 32.53 -21.61 10.02
CA LYS A 86 31.87 -22.59 9.16
C LYS A 86 30.33 -22.40 9.09
N ASP A 87 29.71 -21.96 10.17
CA ASP A 87 28.26 -21.82 10.28
C ASP A 87 27.75 -20.42 9.94
N ASN A 88 28.67 -19.48 9.67
CA ASN A 88 28.31 -18.18 9.12
C ASN A 88 28.26 -18.25 7.59
N HIS A 89 27.05 -18.42 7.02
CA HIS A 89 26.87 -18.45 5.57
C HIS A 89 27.04 -17.08 4.91
N ALA A 90 26.95 -16.00 5.70
CA ALA A 90 27.16 -14.60 5.28
C ALA A 90 26.32 -14.21 4.04
N ASN A 91 25.05 -14.66 3.98
CA ASN A 91 24.22 -14.54 2.80
C ASN A 91 23.75 -13.10 2.49
N ASN A 92 23.89 -12.17 3.42
CA ASN A 92 23.68 -10.75 3.18
C ASN A 92 24.73 -9.92 3.94
N ALA A 93 25.11 -8.82 3.31
CA ALA A 93 25.94 -7.77 3.89
C ALA A 93 25.26 -6.42 3.68
N SER A 94 25.16 -5.58 4.71
CA SER A 94 24.52 -4.26 4.62
C SER A 94 25.30 -3.24 5.44
N PHE A 95 25.72 -2.11 4.84
CA PHE A 95 26.33 -1.03 5.61
C PHE A 95 25.29 -0.25 6.40
N GLY A 96 25.59 0.06 7.65
CA GLY A 96 24.79 0.89 8.53
C GLY A 96 25.05 2.39 8.37
N ILE A 97 24.55 3.14 9.36
CA ILE A 97 24.68 4.61 9.41
C ILE A 97 25.81 5.08 10.36
N GLU A 98 26.17 4.26 11.35
CA GLU A 98 27.21 4.58 12.33
C GLU A 98 28.61 4.13 11.83
N THR A 99 29.63 4.95 12.11
CA THR A 99 31.01 4.60 11.83
C THR A 99 31.82 4.59 13.15
N LYS A 100 32.44 3.45 13.47
CA LYS A 100 33.34 3.36 14.65
C LYS A 100 34.53 4.32 14.51
N LYS A 101 34.92 4.98 15.58
CA LYS A 101 36.06 5.86 15.57
C LYS A 101 37.33 5.15 15.08
N GLY A 102 37.95 5.66 14.03
CA GLY A 102 39.15 5.09 13.39
C GLY A 102 38.84 4.05 12.30
N ALA A 103 37.60 3.66 12.07
CA ALA A 103 37.23 2.84 10.94
C ALA A 103 37.18 3.64 9.62
N SER A 104 37.26 2.94 8.49
CA SER A 104 37.24 3.54 7.16
C SER A 104 35.88 3.51 6.48
N PHE A 105 34.96 2.71 7.02
CA PHE A 105 33.63 2.45 6.48
C PHE A 105 32.61 2.51 7.62
N PRO A 106 31.32 2.70 7.30
CA PRO A 106 30.22 2.44 8.26
C PRO A 106 30.28 1.00 8.78
N LEU A 107 29.57 0.72 9.85
CA LEU A 107 29.43 -0.63 10.37
C LEU A 107 28.80 -1.55 9.33
N LEU A 108 29.35 -2.75 9.16
CA LEU A 108 28.87 -3.74 8.23
C LEU A 108 28.08 -4.81 8.98
N TYR A 109 26.79 -4.95 8.65
CA TYR A 109 25.85 -5.91 9.22
C TYR A 109 25.88 -7.17 8.37
N ILE A 110 26.19 -8.31 8.99
CA ILE A 110 26.34 -9.61 8.31
C ILE A 110 25.27 -10.55 8.79
N SER A 111 24.48 -11.07 7.86
CA SER A 111 23.45 -12.08 8.08
C SER A 111 24.03 -13.48 7.99
N VAL A 112 23.67 -14.35 8.94
CA VAL A 112 24.16 -15.73 8.98
C VAL A 112 23.61 -16.58 7.83
N GLY A 113 22.32 -16.43 7.52
CA GLY A 113 21.68 -17.11 6.37
C GLY A 113 21.60 -18.64 6.43
N LYS A 114 21.83 -19.25 7.59
CA LYS A 114 21.83 -20.71 7.76
C LYS A 114 20.81 -21.14 8.83
N PRO A 115 19.58 -21.49 8.43
CA PRO A 115 18.54 -21.89 9.37
C PRO A 115 18.93 -23.15 10.17
N GLY A 116 18.65 -23.13 11.49
CA GLY A 116 18.90 -24.23 12.41
C GLY A 116 20.33 -24.29 12.96
N ALA A 117 21.15 -23.28 12.71
CA ALA A 117 22.41 -23.09 13.44
C ALA A 117 22.13 -22.35 14.77
N ASP A 118 22.95 -22.58 15.80
CA ASP A 118 22.82 -21.88 17.09
C ASP A 118 22.92 -20.34 16.99
N ILE A 119 23.38 -19.84 15.85
CA ILE A 119 23.59 -18.42 15.53
C ILE A 119 22.61 -17.89 14.48
N ASP A 120 21.58 -18.62 14.12
CA ASP A 120 20.70 -18.29 12.97
C ASP A 120 19.91 -16.98 13.14
N LEU A 121 19.64 -16.57 14.38
CA LEU A 121 18.99 -15.32 14.73
C LEU A 121 19.95 -14.21 15.20
N ILE A 122 21.23 -14.33 14.86
CA ILE A 122 22.27 -13.34 15.20
C ILE A 122 22.68 -12.55 13.94
N CYS A 123 22.75 -11.24 14.09
CA CYS A 123 23.45 -10.36 13.15
C CYS A 123 24.84 -10.04 13.70
N PHE A 124 25.88 -10.27 12.92
CA PHE A 124 27.24 -9.84 13.26
C PHE A 124 27.51 -8.44 12.72
N VAL A 125 27.90 -7.53 13.58
CA VAL A 125 28.22 -6.13 13.21
C VAL A 125 29.73 -5.96 13.22
N GLU A 126 30.28 -5.69 12.04
CA GLU A 126 31.72 -5.62 11.77
C GLU A 126 32.17 -4.17 11.54
N SER A 127 33.33 -3.84 12.06
CA SER A 127 34.01 -2.56 11.78
C SER A 127 35.15 -2.78 10.79
N ILE A 128 35.07 -2.16 9.62
CA ILE A 128 36.04 -2.36 8.55
C ILE A 128 37.06 -1.20 8.53
N THR A 129 38.35 -1.54 8.57
CA THR A 129 39.46 -0.57 8.48
C THR A 129 40.30 -0.85 7.23
N LYS A 130 40.63 0.22 6.50
CA LYS A 130 41.54 0.19 5.34
C LYS A 130 42.80 0.97 5.65
N LYS A 131 43.97 0.29 5.57
CA LYS A 131 45.32 0.91 5.70
C LYS A 131 46.13 0.61 4.44
N GLY A 132 46.30 1.59 3.56
CA GLY A 132 46.87 1.38 2.26
C GLY A 132 46.03 0.40 1.42
N LYS A 133 46.61 -0.73 1.01
CA LYS A 133 45.93 -1.81 0.29
C LYS A 133 45.39 -2.92 1.19
N LYS A 134 45.58 -2.84 2.51
CA LYS A 134 45.13 -3.86 3.45
C LYS A 134 43.79 -3.48 4.03
N PHE A 135 42.88 -4.44 4.07
CA PHE A 135 41.61 -4.36 4.77
C PHE A 135 41.63 -5.32 5.95
N SER A 136 40.97 -4.95 7.01
CA SER A 136 40.78 -5.79 8.21
C SER A 136 39.40 -5.56 8.80
N SER A 137 38.88 -6.57 9.45
CA SER A 137 37.61 -6.54 10.14
C SER A 137 37.81 -6.74 11.66
N GLU A 138 36.90 -6.18 12.43
CA GLU A 138 36.75 -6.34 13.87
C GLU A 138 35.25 -6.54 14.19
N LEU A 139 34.90 -7.61 14.87
CA LEU A 139 33.55 -7.83 15.37
C LEU A 139 33.33 -6.88 16.57
N VAL A 140 32.37 -5.97 16.43
CA VAL A 140 32.16 -4.90 17.42
C VAL A 140 30.83 -5.04 18.16
N GLN A 141 29.84 -5.71 17.57
CA GLN A 141 28.55 -5.97 18.21
C GLN A 141 27.89 -7.21 17.62
N LYS A 142 27.08 -7.89 18.43
CA LYS A 142 26.14 -8.92 18.00
C LYS A 142 24.73 -8.47 18.33
N ILE A 143 23.83 -8.55 17.37
CA ILE A 143 22.43 -8.26 17.59
C ILE A 143 21.69 -9.60 17.59
N HIS A 144 21.09 -9.94 18.70
CA HIS A 144 20.32 -11.16 18.91
C HIS A 144 18.84 -10.86 18.73
N LEU A 145 18.13 -11.65 17.95
CA LEU A 145 16.70 -11.53 17.77
C LEU A 145 15.98 -12.57 18.63
N ASP A 146 15.18 -12.09 19.56
CA ASP A 146 14.26 -12.94 20.33
C ASP A 146 12.87 -12.91 19.67
N ILE A 147 12.46 -14.06 19.12
CA ILE A 147 11.17 -14.21 18.45
C ILE A 147 10.06 -14.76 19.39
N ASN A 148 10.34 -14.92 20.67
CA ASN A 148 9.36 -15.36 21.64
C ASN A 148 8.30 -14.27 21.85
N GLY A 149 7.05 -14.69 21.99
CA GLY A 149 5.93 -13.78 22.24
C GLY A 149 5.43 -13.02 21.01
N TRP A 150 6.00 -13.21 19.81
CA TRP A 150 5.55 -12.49 18.62
C TRP A 150 4.10 -12.84 18.25
N ASP A 151 3.75 -14.13 18.23
CA ASP A 151 2.40 -14.58 17.87
C ASP A 151 1.36 -14.09 18.91
N GLU A 152 1.71 -14.11 20.19
CA GLU A 152 0.87 -13.64 21.30
C GLU A 152 0.65 -12.12 21.24
N ALA A 153 1.65 -11.36 20.79
CA ALA A 153 1.56 -9.91 20.59
C ALA A 153 0.89 -9.52 19.27
N GLY A 154 0.46 -10.50 18.45
CA GLY A 154 -0.22 -10.28 17.19
C GLY A 154 0.71 -10.08 15.98
N TYR A 155 2.01 -10.28 16.15
CA TYR A 155 2.96 -10.30 15.04
C TYR A 155 3.10 -11.71 14.48
N VAL A 156 3.59 -11.81 13.24
CA VAL A 156 3.88 -13.11 12.62
C VAL A 156 5.28 -13.54 12.98
N SER A 157 5.43 -14.70 13.62
CA SER A 157 6.75 -15.28 13.92
C SER A 157 7.50 -15.66 12.66
N MET A 158 8.81 -15.44 12.67
CA MET A 158 9.68 -15.78 11.55
C MET A 158 10.23 -17.21 11.65
N PHE A 159 10.74 -17.68 10.51
CA PHE A 159 11.43 -18.96 10.39
C PHE A 159 12.86 -18.77 9.92
N GLY A 160 13.79 -19.37 10.64
CA GLY A 160 15.20 -19.51 10.23
C GLY A 160 16.00 -18.21 10.26
N ALA A 161 17.13 -18.24 9.59
CA ALA A 161 18.09 -17.17 9.59
C ALA A 161 17.64 -16.01 8.68
N PRO A 162 17.34 -14.84 9.23
CA PRO A 162 16.89 -13.69 8.47
C PRO A 162 18.02 -12.95 7.75
N SER A 163 17.69 -12.19 6.71
CA SER A 163 18.53 -11.14 6.15
C SER A 163 18.35 -9.85 6.95
N TRP A 164 19.45 -9.26 7.37
CA TRP A 164 19.50 -8.02 8.13
C TRP A 164 19.93 -6.89 7.20
N MET A 165 19.09 -5.88 7.04
CA MET A 165 19.24 -4.81 6.07
C MET A 165 19.09 -3.45 6.77
N VAL A 166 20.00 -2.55 6.55
CA VAL A 166 19.90 -1.18 7.07
C VAL A 166 19.50 -0.23 5.97
N ASP A 167 18.35 0.38 6.11
CA ASP A 167 17.96 1.52 5.27
C ASP A 167 18.83 2.73 5.64
N GLN A 168 19.91 2.95 4.90
CA GLN A 168 20.85 4.03 5.17
C GLN A 168 20.21 5.42 5.01
N LYS A 169 19.17 5.54 4.20
CA LYS A 169 18.46 6.80 3.95
C LYS A 169 17.59 7.20 5.13
N ARG A 170 16.88 6.23 5.72
CA ARG A 170 15.90 6.45 6.81
C ARG A 170 16.46 6.15 8.19
N GLY A 171 17.55 5.41 8.29
CA GLY A 171 18.15 4.99 9.56
C GLY A 171 17.38 3.86 10.25
N ASP A 172 16.71 3.00 9.49
CA ASP A 172 15.91 1.87 9.98
C ASP A 172 16.66 0.55 9.81
N LEU A 173 16.45 -0.40 10.72
CA LEU A 173 16.91 -1.78 10.60
C LEU A 173 15.73 -2.67 10.22
N TRP A 174 15.83 -3.36 9.10
CA TRP A 174 14.85 -4.31 8.64
C TRP A 174 15.39 -5.74 8.72
N VAL A 175 14.55 -6.63 9.25
CA VAL A 175 14.82 -8.06 9.37
C VAL A 175 13.83 -8.78 8.45
N PHE A 176 14.35 -9.40 7.38
CA PHE A 176 13.57 -10.03 6.33
C PHE A 176 13.74 -11.54 6.35
N SER A 177 12.64 -12.29 6.44
CA SER A 177 12.65 -13.77 6.47
C SER A 177 11.29 -14.34 6.06
N ALA A 178 11.23 -15.66 5.90
CA ALA A 178 9.95 -16.36 5.82
C ALA A 178 9.23 -16.34 7.17
N ARG A 179 7.89 -16.37 7.15
CA ARG A 179 7.11 -16.59 8.38
C ARG A 179 7.36 -18.00 8.92
N LYS A 180 7.06 -18.20 10.20
CA LYS A 180 7.14 -19.54 10.83
C LYS A 180 6.27 -20.53 10.05
N ARG A 181 6.87 -21.64 9.65
CA ARG A 181 6.18 -22.68 8.89
C ARG A 181 5.20 -23.45 9.76
N THR A 182 4.02 -23.68 9.24
CA THR A 182 3.07 -24.66 9.78
C THR A 182 3.26 -26.04 9.15
N THR A 183 3.89 -26.10 7.96
CA THR A 183 4.19 -27.34 7.25
C THR A 183 5.71 -27.52 7.08
N PRO A 184 6.24 -28.76 7.11
CA PRO A 184 7.68 -29.01 7.09
C PRO A 184 8.36 -28.82 5.72
N LYS A 185 7.59 -28.52 4.65
CA LYS A 185 8.15 -28.29 3.30
C LYS A 185 7.64 -26.98 2.73
N ILE A 186 8.57 -26.17 2.20
CA ILE A 186 8.21 -25.05 1.32
C ILE A 186 7.70 -25.67 0.02
N THR A 187 6.46 -25.37 -0.33
CA THR A 187 5.91 -25.63 -1.64
C THR A 187 5.72 -24.30 -2.34
N LEU A 188 5.88 -24.26 -3.66
CA LEU A 188 5.81 -23.04 -4.46
C LEU A 188 4.48 -22.27 -4.33
N ASN A 189 3.45 -22.89 -3.79
CA ASN A 189 2.11 -22.31 -3.64
C ASN A 189 1.63 -22.33 -2.19
N ASN A 190 2.53 -22.40 -1.23
CA ASN A 190 2.15 -22.45 0.18
C ASN A 190 2.14 -21.03 0.76
N TRP A 191 0.97 -20.38 0.74
CA TRP A 191 0.74 -19.06 1.32
C TRP A 191 1.12 -18.98 2.81
N GLU A 192 1.18 -20.09 3.54
CA GLU A 192 1.62 -20.16 4.94
C GLU A 192 3.12 -19.85 5.09
N ASN A 193 3.89 -19.96 4.02
CA ASN A 193 5.31 -19.61 3.99
C ASN A 193 5.59 -18.21 3.43
N GLN A 194 4.68 -17.28 3.61
CA GLN A 194 4.88 -15.89 3.22
C GLN A 194 6.17 -15.31 3.82
N TYR A 195 6.76 -14.33 3.12
CA TYR A 195 7.85 -13.55 3.67
C TYR A 195 7.34 -12.43 4.56
N ILE A 196 8.16 -12.04 5.52
CA ILE A 196 7.90 -10.92 6.42
C ILE A 196 9.13 -10.01 6.47
N ALA A 197 8.89 -8.72 6.60
CA ALA A 197 9.90 -7.73 6.93
C ALA A 197 9.50 -7.05 8.24
N THR A 198 10.36 -7.14 9.25
CA THR A 198 10.13 -6.57 10.57
C THR A 198 11.11 -5.45 10.82
N LYS A 199 10.61 -4.28 11.16
CA LYS A 199 11.38 -3.05 11.37
C LYS A 199 11.73 -2.88 12.83
N PHE A 200 12.98 -2.54 13.06
CA PHE A 200 13.53 -2.13 14.35
C PHE A 200 14.31 -0.81 14.20
N ARG A 201 14.64 -0.17 15.32
CA ARG A 201 15.69 0.84 15.31
C ARG A 201 17.05 0.18 15.08
N VAL A 202 17.99 0.90 14.52
CA VAL A 202 19.40 0.46 14.44
C VAL A 202 20.02 0.57 15.83
N PRO A 203 20.51 -0.52 16.45
CA PRO A 203 21.23 -0.44 17.72
C PRO A 203 22.54 0.35 17.58
N ALA A 204 22.81 1.24 18.52
CA ALA A 204 24.06 1.99 18.56
C ALA A 204 25.19 1.16 19.20
N LEU A 205 26.44 1.38 18.80
CA LEU A 205 27.60 0.73 19.45
C LEU A 205 27.69 0.99 20.94
N SER A 206 27.19 2.12 21.43
CA SER A 206 27.18 2.49 22.84
C SER A 206 26.26 1.60 23.70
N GLU A 207 25.39 0.80 23.09
CA GLU A 207 24.48 -0.12 23.80
C GLU A 207 25.22 -1.42 24.27
N GLY A 208 26.41 -1.69 23.73
CA GLY A 208 27.23 -2.81 24.15
C GLY A 208 27.59 -3.77 23.03
N ALA A 209 28.34 -4.82 23.40
CA ALA A 209 28.79 -5.83 22.46
C ALA A 209 27.71 -6.86 22.07
N ASP A 210 26.73 -7.06 22.94
CA ASP A 210 25.58 -7.92 22.72
C ASP A 210 24.30 -7.12 22.97
N VAL A 211 23.44 -7.00 21.96
CA VAL A 211 22.14 -6.32 22.02
C VAL A 211 21.05 -7.33 21.71
N TYR A 212 19.96 -7.27 22.43
CA TYR A 212 18.81 -8.15 22.26
C TYR A 212 17.61 -7.34 21.79
N LEU A 213 17.06 -7.71 20.62
CA LEU A 213 15.83 -7.18 20.10
C LEU A 213 14.69 -8.16 20.38
N THR A 214 13.64 -7.68 21.00
CA THR A 214 12.49 -8.44 21.44
C THR A 214 11.21 -7.98 20.72
N VAL A 215 10.10 -8.58 21.04
CA VAL A 215 8.77 -8.16 20.54
C VAL A 215 8.47 -6.69 20.86
N ASP A 216 8.95 -6.16 21.98
CA ASP A 216 8.72 -4.78 22.43
C ASP A 216 9.51 -3.74 21.59
N ASP A 217 10.54 -4.19 20.86
CA ASP A 217 11.36 -3.35 19.98
C ASP A 217 10.80 -3.25 18.55
N ILE A 218 9.73 -4.00 18.23
CA ILE A 218 9.14 -4.00 16.88
C ILE A 218 8.44 -2.67 16.63
N LEU A 219 8.93 -1.95 15.62
CA LEU A 219 8.34 -0.69 15.17
C LEU A 219 7.26 -0.89 14.11
N GLN A 220 7.43 -1.90 13.25
CA GLN A 220 6.52 -2.21 12.15
C GLN A 220 6.77 -3.64 11.67
N GLN A 221 5.73 -4.29 11.18
CA GLN A 221 5.88 -5.55 10.45
C GLN A 221 5.06 -5.51 9.17
N VAL A 222 5.64 -5.98 8.08
CA VAL A 222 4.99 -6.15 6.78
C VAL A 222 4.97 -7.63 6.46
N VAL A 223 3.79 -8.18 6.21
CA VAL A 223 3.63 -9.53 5.70
C VAL A 223 3.46 -9.45 4.20
N PHE A 224 4.35 -10.10 3.47
CA PHE A 224 4.30 -10.13 2.02
C PHE A 224 3.13 -10.98 1.56
N PRO A 225 2.51 -10.61 0.45
CA PRO A 225 1.22 -11.17 0.07
C PRO A 225 1.27 -12.65 -0.28
N TYR A 226 2.39 -13.20 -0.65
CA TYR A 226 2.52 -14.62 -0.98
C TYR A 226 3.95 -15.11 -0.88
N ASP A 227 4.09 -16.42 -0.90
CA ASP A 227 5.37 -17.08 -0.94
C ASP A 227 6.01 -16.94 -2.33
N THR A 228 7.27 -16.63 -2.34
CA THR A 228 8.10 -16.62 -3.54
C THR A 228 8.85 -17.94 -3.73
N GLY A 229 8.71 -18.84 -2.79
CA GLY A 229 9.31 -20.14 -2.79
C GLY A 229 10.74 -20.16 -2.30
N PHE A 230 11.65 -19.41 -2.90
CA PHE A 230 13.07 -19.47 -2.52
C PHE A 230 13.74 -18.12 -2.75
N THR A 231 13.97 -17.38 -1.67
CA THR A 231 14.73 -16.14 -1.71
C THR A 231 16.00 -16.29 -0.88
N GLN A 232 17.03 -15.56 -1.25
CA GLN A 232 18.30 -15.49 -0.52
C GLN A 232 18.36 -14.19 0.28
N ALA A 233 18.82 -13.12 -0.34
CA ALA A 233 19.02 -11.85 0.31
C ALA A 233 18.50 -10.68 -0.53
N GLY A 234 18.65 -9.48 0.00
CA GLY A 234 18.20 -8.27 -0.65
C GLY A 234 18.75 -7.03 0.03
N ASP A 235 18.09 -5.91 -0.22
CA ASP A 235 18.47 -4.60 0.29
C ASP A 235 17.24 -3.75 0.58
N VAL A 236 17.40 -2.75 1.44
CA VAL A 236 16.40 -1.72 1.71
C VAL A 236 17.03 -0.34 1.53
N TYR A 237 16.40 0.47 0.69
CA TYR A 237 16.79 1.85 0.51
C TYR A 237 15.58 2.76 0.34
N ASP A 238 15.48 3.79 1.18
CA ASP A 238 14.36 4.76 1.20
C ASP A 238 12.98 4.12 1.25
N GLY A 239 12.82 3.07 2.07
CA GLY A 239 11.56 2.36 2.24
C GLY A 239 11.21 1.38 1.12
N GLN A 240 12.05 1.21 0.12
CA GLN A 240 11.93 0.18 -0.90
C GLN A 240 12.80 -1.03 -0.54
N LEU A 241 12.18 -2.21 -0.51
CA LEU A 241 12.88 -3.47 -0.30
C LEU A 241 12.99 -4.19 -1.64
N VAL A 242 14.23 -4.50 -2.04
CA VAL A 242 14.51 -5.35 -3.20
C VAL A 242 14.97 -6.72 -2.74
N TYR A 243 14.51 -7.77 -3.40
CA TYR A 243 14.98 -9.14 -3.17
C TYR A 243 14.98 -9.98 -4.43
N GLY A 244 15.98 -10.87 -4.52
CA GLY A 244 16.05 -11.88 -5.55
C GLY A 244 15.42 -13.19 -5.09
N TYR A 245 14.86 -13.96 -6.03
CA TYR A 245 14.34 -15.30 -5.76
C TYR A 245 14.44 -16.22 -6.97
N GLY A 246 14.40 -17.53 -6.72
CA GLY A 246 14.62 -18.54 -7.74
C GLY A 246 16.06 -19.04 -7.76
N VAL A 247 16.28 -20.11 -8.52
CA VAL A 247 17.59 -20.80 -8.62
C VAL A 247 18.13 -20.86 -10.04
N GLY A 248 17.60 -20.03 -10.89
CA GLY A 248 18.04 -19.89 -12.26
C GLY A 248 17.89 -21.16 -13.11
N GLN A 249 18.83 -21.37 -14.01
CA GLN A 249 18.86 -22.55 -14.90
C GLN A 249 19.02 -23.88 -14.16
N GLN A 250 19.32 -23.86 -12.88
CA GLN A 250 19.46 -25.07 -12.07
C GLN A 250 18.13 -25.77 -11.82
N ASP A 251 17.03 -25.04 -11.84
CA ASP A 251 15.67 -25.55 -11.73
C ASP A 251 14.68 -24.66 -12.52
N PRO A 252 14.27 -25.10 -13.72
CA PRO A 252 13.35 -24.32 -14.56
C PRO A 252 11.99 -24.04 -13.91
N ALA A 253 11.59 -24.82 -12.89
CA ALA A 253 10.36 -24.54 -12.13
C ALA A 253 10.51 -23.36 -11.17
N ARG A 254 11.73 -22.89 -10.92
CA ARG A 254 12.06 -21.78 -10.05
C ARG A 254 12.97 -20.77 -10.76
N PRO A 255 12.46 -20.07 -11.79
CA PRO A 255 13.25 -19.12 -12.56
C PRO A 255 13.73 -17.96 -11.71
N SER A 256 14.87 -17.39 -12.05
CA SER A 256 15.43 -16.22 -11.39
C SER A 256 14.58 -14.98 -11.64
N ARG A 257 14.24 -14.28 -10.57
CA ARG A 257 13.44 -13.06 -10.59
C ARG A 257 13.92 -12.08 -9.53
N ILE A 258 13.65 -10.79 -9.74
CA ILE A 258 13.89 -9.73 -8.76
C ILE A 258 12.55 -9.02 -8.53
N ARG A 259 12.22 -8.72 -7.28
CA ARG A 259 11.09 -7.88 -6.91
C ARG A 259 11.55 -6.66 -6.13
N ILE A 260 10.87 -5.54 -6.38
CA ILE A 260 10.95 -4.33 -5.56
C ILE A 260 9.60 -4.15 -4.88
N TYR A 261 9.62 -4.06 -3.58
CA TYR A 261 8.45 -3.88 -2.72
C TYR A 261 8.53 -2.55 -1.98
N ASP A 262 7.50 -1.73 -2.08
CA ASP A 262 7.38 -0.50 -1.30
C ASP A 262 6.78 -0.83 0.06
N LEU A 263 7.59 -0.62 1.12
CA LEU A 263 7.24 -0.98 2.49
C LEU A 263 6.18 -0.05 3.11
N ASP A 264 6.09 1.19 2.64
CA ASP A 264 5.08 2.14 3.11
C ASP A 264 3.73 1.90 2.43
N ARG A 265 3.76 1.71 1.11
CA ARG A 265 2.58 1.45 0.29
C ARG A 265 2.11 -0.01 0.38
N ARG A 266 2.98 -0.90 0.87
CA ARG A 266 2.73 -2.36 1.00
C ARG A 266 2.36 -3.03 -0.32
N GLU A 267 3.07 -2.67 -1.38
CA GLU A 267 2.83 -3.20 -2.73
C GLU A 267 4.13 -3.55 -3.46
N ILE A 268 4.04 -4.47 -4.42
CA ILE A 268 5.14 -4.71 -5.36
C ILE A 268 5.10 -3.63 -6.43
N VAL A 269 6.18 -2.86 -6.54
CA VAL A 269 6.30 -1.76 -7.53
C VAL A 269 6.99 -2.20 -8.80
N ALA A 270 7.75 -3.30 -8.76
CA ALA A 270 8.36 -3.88 -9.95
C ALA A 270 8.70 -5.36 -9.75
N ARG A 271 8.55 -6.13 -10.83
CA ARG A 271 9.12 -7.47 -10.98
C ARG A 271 9.94 -7.52 -12.26
N TYR A 272 11.13 -8.07 -12.16
CA TYR A 272 11.98 -8.39 -13.30
C TYR A 272 12.08 -9.91 -13.44
N ASP A 273 11.68 -10.45 -14.58
CA ASP A 273 11.90 -11.84 -14.96
C ASP A 273 13.27 -11.90 -15.65
N VAL A 274 14.30 -12.34 -14.92
CA VAL A 274 15.70 -12.21 -15.30
C VAL A 274 16.37 -13.56 -15.63
N GLN A 275 15.56 -14.57 -15.94
CA GLN A 275 16.05 -15.93 -16.16
C GLN A 275 17.04 -16.06 -17.33
N GLU A 276 16.88 -15.25 -18.38
CA GLU A 276 17.75 -15.27 -19.55
C GLU A 276 19.01 -14.44 -19.34
N GLU A 277 18.86 -13.27 -18.73
CA GLU A 277 19.93 -12.29 -18.49
C GLU A 277 20.83 -12.70 -17.32
N LEU A 278 20.21 -13.21 -16.26
CA LEU A 278 20.87 -13.67 -15.03
C LEU A 278 20.53 -15.17 -14.79
N PRO A 279 21.15 -16.08 -15.52
CA PRO A 279 20.71 -17.49 -15.56
C PRO A 279 21.06 -18.31 -14.32
N LEU A 280 21.66 -17.70 -13.30
CA LEU A 280 22.14 -18.36 -12.10
C LEU A 280 21.30 -17.98 -10.88
N GLU A 281 21.54 -18.65 -9.76
CA GLU A 281 20.93 -18.32 -8.47
C GLU A 281 21.35 -16.92 -8.03
N ILE A 282 20.35 -16.08 -7.73
CA ILE A 282 20.59 -14.74 -7.18
C ILE A 282 20.86 -14.88 -5.69
N GLU A 283 22.05 -14.47 -5.25
CA GLU A 283 22.45 -14.55 -3.85
C GLU A 283 22.16 -13.25 -3.10
N ASP A 284 22.43 -12.10 -3.72
CA ASP A 284 22.19 -10.79 -3.12
C ASP A 284 21.92 -9.71 -4.18
N VAL A 285 21.12 -8.70 -3.81
CA VAL A 285 20.76 -7.57 -4.68
C VAL A 285 20.91 -6.28 -3.89
N LYS A 286 21.57 -5.26 -4.47
CA LYS A 286 21.80 -3.96 -3.83
C LYS A 286 21.35 -2.79 -4.67
N PHE A 287 20.75 -1.79 -4.03
CA PHE A 287 20.54 -0.47 -4.62
C PHE A 287 21.84 0.35 -4.58
N TYR A 288 22.31 0.82 -5.72
CA TYR A 288 23.43 1.73 -5.73
C TYR A 288 23.45 2.63 -6.97
N GLY A 289 23.60 3.95 -6.78
CA GLY A 289 23.78 4.91 -7.88
C GLY A 289 22.66 4.91 -8.91
N GLY A 290 21.43 4.61 -8.52
CA GLY A 290 20.26 4.55 -9.41
C GLY A 290 20.12 3.24 -10.20
N TYR A 291 20.83 2.18 -9.81
CA TYR A 291 20.79 0.85 -10.40
C TYR A 291 20.65 -0.23 -9.32
N LEU A 292 20.31 -1.44 -9.74
CA LEU A 292 20.48 -2.64 -8.92
C LEU A 292 21.80 -3.33 -9.33
N TYR A 293 22.54 -3.78 -8.34
CA TYR A 293 23.69 -4.66 -8.54
C TYR A 293 23.34 -6.03 -7.97
N VAL A 294 23.54 -7.07 -8.77
CA VAL A 294 23.12 -8.43 -8.47
C VAL A 294 24.32 -9.33 -8.39
N ASN A 295 24.52 -9.92 -7.22
CA ASN A 295 25.52 -10.97 -7.03
C ASN A 295 24.87 -12.33 -7.25
N ASN A 296 25.45 -13.17 -8.10
CA ASN A 296 24.92 -14.50 -8.33
C ASN A 296 25.96 -15.59 -8.02
N ASN A 297 25.45 -16.78 -7.81
CA ASN A 297 26.26 -17.95 -7.53
C ASN A 297 26.06 -19.03 -8.57
N THR A 298 27.03 -19.93 -8.70
CA THR A 298 26.98 -21.04 -9.62
C THR A 298 27.30 -22.35 -8.93
N ASN A 299 26.58 -23.39 -9.30
CA ASN A 299 26.99 -24.76 -9.01
C ASN A 299 27.80 -25.32 -10.19
N PRO A 300 29.13 -25.43 -10.09
CA PRO A 300 29.98 -25.85 -11.19
C PRO A 300 29.70 -27.27 -11.69
N LYS A 301 28.92 -28.05 -10.96
CA LYS A 301 28.44 -29.38 -11.40
C LYS A 301 27.21 -29.30 -12.31
N LYS A 302 26.53 -28.15 -12.33
CA LYS A 302 25.27 -27.96 -13.08
C LYS A 302 25.38 -27.01 -14.24
N THR A 303 26.35 -26.11 -14.25
CA THR A 303 26.54 -25.11 -15.31
C THR A 303 27.99 -24.71 -15.45
N THR A 304 28.36 -24.27 -16.67
CA THR A 304 29.68 -23.70 -16.98
C THR A 304 29.67 -22.18 -16.96
N VAL A 305 28.52 -21.55 -16.77
CA VAL A 305 28.40 -20.09 -16.65
C VAL A 305 29.09 -19.64 -15.35
N PRO A 306 30.09 -18.74 -15.45
CA PRO A 306 30.78 -18.28 -14.25
C PRO A 306 29.92 -17.31 -13.44
N PRO A 307 30.05 -17.29 -12.10
CA PRO A 307 29.39 -16.27 -11.28
C PRO A 307 29.90 -14.89 -11.70
N SER A 308 28.99 -13.91 -11.69
CA SER A 308 29.28 -12.54 -12.11
C SER A 308 28.50 -11.55 -11.25
N ILE A 309 28.95 -10.32 -11.19
CA ILE A 309 28.13 -9.22 -10.68
C ILE A 309 27.46 -8.55 -11.88
N TYR A 310 26.15 -8.44 -11.85
CA TYR A 310 25.36 -7.78 -12.87
C TYR A 310 24.92 -6.41 -12.43
N LYS A 311 24.73 -5.51 -13.38
CA LYS A 311 24.09 -4.21 -13.18
C LYS A 311 22.76 -4.23 -13.93
N VAL A 312 21.69 -3.96 -13.21
CA VAL A 312 20.31 -3.95 -13.72
C VAL A 312 19.76 -2.55 -13.59
N ALA A 313 19.20 -2.01 -14.67
CA ALA A 313 18.59 -0.70 -14.63
C ALA A 313 17.30 -0.73 -13.79
N LEU A 314 17.12 0.28 -12.95
CA LEU A 314 15.84 0.51 -12.28
C LEU A 314 14.76 0.86 -13.31
N PRO A 315 13.50 0.53 -13.04
CA PRO A 315 12.41 0.92 -13.93
C PRO A 315 12.47 2.42 -14.15
N LYS A 316 12.41 2.85 -15.40
CA LYS A 316 12.18 4.26 -15.70
C LYS A 316 10.82 4.64 -15.10
N PRO A 317 10.66 5.85 -14.58
CA PRO A 317 9.34 6.33 -14.20
C PRO A 317 8.37 6.04 -15.36
N ALA A 318 7.24 5.39 -15.04
CA ALA A 318 6.25 5.13 -16.07
C ALA A 318 5.85 6.47 -16.72
N PRO A 319 5.65 6.52 -18.03
CA PRO A 319 5.16 7.74 -18.67
C PRO A 319 3.81 8.12 -18.04
N THR A 320 3.53 9.42 -17.98
CA THR A 320 2.22 9.88 -17.50
C THR A 320 1.12 9.15 -18.27
N PRO A 321 0.18 8.47 -17.59
CA PRO A 321 -0.86 7.72 -18.27
C PRO A 321 -1.73 8.67 -19.10
N LYS A 322 -2.08 8.25 -20.32
CA LYS A 322 -2.87 9.06 -21.26
C LYS A 322 -4.37 8.97 -20.99
N ASN A 323 -4.79 7.92 -20.30
CA ASN A 323 -6.18 7.67 -19.95
C ASN A 323 -6.26 6.80 -18.67
N ALA A 324 -7.46 6.65 -18.16
CA ALA A 324 -7.73 5.89 -16.94
C ALA A 324 -7.32 4.40 -17.03
N ILE A 325 -7.45 3.77 -18.19
CA ILE A 325 -7.07 2.37 -18.39
C ILE A 325 -5.54 2.21 -18.31
N GLU A 326 -4.78 3.12 -18.93
CA GLU A 326 -3.32 3.12 -18.78
C GLU A 326 -2.91 3.38 -17.33
N GLU A 327 -3.63 4.25 -16.62
CA GLU A 327 -3.41 4.51 -15.19
C GLU A 327 -3.62 3.24 -14.35
N LEU A 328 -4.71 2.49 -14.59
CA LEU A 328 -4.98 1.23 -13.89
C LEU A 328 -3.94 0.15 -14.22
N ARG A 329 -3.44 0.08 -15.45
CA ARG A 329 -2.36 -0.84 -15.82
C ARG A 329 -1.03 -0.50 -15.15
N GLN A 330 -0.76 0.79 -14.95
CA GLN A 330 0.46 1.25 -14.27
C GLN A 330 0.35 1.19 -12.74
N SER A 331 -0.86 1.29 -12.20
CA SER A 331 -1.18 1.33 -10.79
C SER A 331 -2.41 0.47 -10.50
N PRO A 332 -2.28 -0.87 -10.61
CA PRO A 332 -3.42 -1.80 -10.53
C PRO A 332 -4.09 -1.78 -9.15
N GLU A 333 -3.42 -1.32 -8.10
CA GLU A 333 -4.00 -1.12 -6.77
C GLU A 333 -5.16 -0.11 -6.78
N LYS A 334 -5.19 0.82 -7.75
CA LYS A 334 -6.29 1.78 -7.94
C LYS A 334 -7.60 1.12 -8.39
N ALA A 335 -7.52 -0.10 -8.92
CA ALA A 335 -8.70 -0.89 -9.24
C ALA A 335 -9.60 -1.16 -8.03
N ALA A 336 -9.07 -1.05 -6.82
CA ALA A 336 -9.86 -1.10 -5.59
C ALA A 336 -10.86 0.08 -5.46
N GLY A 337 -10.80 1.08 -6.34
CA GLY A 337 -11.72 2.23 -6.32
C GLY A 337 -11.67 2.96 -4.98
N VAL A 338 -12.82 3.12 -4.35
CA VAL A 338 -12.91 3.77 -3.03
C VAL A 338 -12.22 3.00 -1.89
N TYR A 339 -11.82 1.74 -2.09
CA TYR A 339 -11.02 0.97 -1.13
C TYR A 339 -9.51 1.16 -1.31
N TYR A 340 -9.11 1.92 -2.32
CA TYR A 340 -7.70 2.24 -2.55
C TYR A 340 -7.08 2.91 -1.32
N VAL A 341 -5.87 2.51 -0.97
CA VAL A 341 -5.06 3.07 0.11
C VAL A 341 -3.94 3.89 -0.53
N ALA A 342 -4.14 5.20 -0.61
CA ALA A 342 -3.15 6.08 -1.22
C ALA A 342 -1.87 6.19 -0.37
N ASP A 343 -0.79 6.59 -1.03
CA ASP A 343 0.49 6.87 -0.40
C ASP A 343 0.36 7.89 0.74
N LEU A 344 0.96 7.54 1.89
CA LEU A 344 1.00 8.36 3.10
C LEU A 344 2.14 9.38 3.10
N ALA A 345 2.99 9.40 2.07
CA ALA A 345 4.10 10.35 1.99
C ALA A 345 3.60 11.81 2.03
N ALA A 346 4.41 12.66 2.63
CA ALA A 346 4.13 14.10 2.66
C ALA A 346 4.05 14.66 1.23
N LYS A 347 3.10 15.55 1.01
CA LYS A 347 2.95 16.25 -0.27
C LYS A 347 3.62 17.63 -0.17
N GLU A 348 4.16 18.09 -1.28
CA GLU A 348 4.67 19.45 -1.38
C GLU A 348 3.50 20.44 -1.36
N ILE A 349 3.53 21.38 -0.44
CA ILE A 349 2.49 22.40 -0.28
C ILE A 349 2.89 23.65 -1.07
N THR A 350 2.03 24.10 -1.98
CA THR A 350 2.22 25.37 -2.70
C THR A 350 2.31 26.53 -1.72
N PRO A 351 3.41 27.30 -1.71
CA PRO A 351 3.61 28.38 -0.75
C PRO A 351 2.58 29.49 -0.94
N ALA A 352 2.21 30.15 0.17
CA ALA A 352 1.29 31.27 0.15
C ALA A 352 1.88 32.48 -0.62
N PRO A 353 1.05 33.33 -1.23
CA PRO A 353 1.48 34.61 -1.76
C PRO A 353 2.18 35.44 -0.68
N LYS A 354 3.18 36.23 -1.11
CA LYS A 354 3.99 37.03 -0.19
C LYS A 354 3.13 37.91 0.72
N GLY A 355 3.35 37.82 2.02
CA GLY A 355 2.67 38.60 3.04
C GLY A 355 1.38 37.99 3.57
N PHE A 356 0.98 36.83 3.09
CA PHE A 356 -0.13 36.06 3.62
C PHE A 356 0.37 34.89 4.49
N GLU A 357 -0.23 34.73 5.66
CA GLU A 357 0.06 33.64 6.59
C GLU A 357 -1.20 32.83 6.90
N PRO A 358 -1.12 31.49 6.97
CA PRO A 358 -2.26 30.66 7.33
C PRO A 358 -2.66 30.92 8.78
N PHE A 359 -3.97 31.03 9.05
CA PHE A 359 -4.47 31.28 10.40
C PHE A 359 -5.65 30.39 10.79
N TYR A 360 -6.38 29.82 9.82
CA TYR A 360 -7.55 29.02 10.10
C TYR A 360 -7.69 27.92 9.06
N ILE A 361 -8.16 26.73 9.49
CA ILE A 361 -8.43 25.59 8.61
C ILE A 361 -9.84 25.09 8.90
N ASN A 362 -10.63 24.86 7.84
CA ASN A 362 -11.79 24.00 7.89
C ASN A 362 -11.55 22.78 7.02
N GLY A 363 -12.17 21.64 7.32
CA GLY A 363 -11.92 20.44 6.53
C GLY A 363 -12.98 19.37 6.67
N TYR A 364 -13.02 18.49 5.63
CA TYR A 364 -13.82 17.29 5.64
C TYR A 364 -12.96 16.08 5.32
N PHE A 365 -13.00 15.06 6.18
CA PHE A 365 -12.14 13.88 6.14
C PHE A 365 -12.99 12.61 6.09
N ARG A 366 -12.70 11.73 5.13
CA ARG A 366 -13.23 10.38 5.11
C ARG A 366 -12.51 9.53 6.16
N HIS A 367 -13.20 8.56 6.78
CA HIS A 367 -12.55 7.56 7.63
C HIS A 367 -11.36 6.86 6.95
N GLY A 368 -10.44 6.31 7.71
CA GLY A 368 -9.29 5.54 7.23
C GLY A 368 -9.64 4.15 6.70
N ALA A 369 -8.61 3.39 6.32
CA ALA A 369 -8.74 2.00 5.86
C ALA A 369 -9.49 1.14 6.90
N ARG A 370 -10.35 0.24 6.40
CA ARG A 370 -11.30 -0.52 7.20
C ARG A 370 -11.62 -1.87 6.60
N GLN A 371 -12.19 -2.75 7.40
CA GLN A 371 -12.83 -3.99 6.97
C GLN A 371 -14.09 -3.70 6.12
N ILE A 372 -14.56 -4.69 5.34
CA ILE A 372 -15.87 -4.61 4.67
C ILE A 372 -16.93 -4.44 5.74
N ASP A 373 -17.88 -3.51 5.54
CA ASP A 373 -18.92 -3.21 6.54
C ASP A 373 -20.21 -4.00 6.35
N ASP A 374 -20.33 -4.78 5.28
CA ASP A 374 -21.43 -5.72 5.09
C ASP A 374 -21.06 -7.12 5.60
N PRO A 375 -21.61 -7.57 6.74
CA PRO A 375 -21.31 -8.89 7.31
C PRO A 375 -21.71 -10.04 6.37
N VAL A 376 -22.70 -9.82 5.52
CA VAL A 376 -23.19 -10.82 4.58
C VAL A 376 -22.12 -11.19 3.55
N THR A 377 -21.22 -10.29 3.22
CA THR A 377 -20.14 -10.55 2.25
C THR A 377 -19.24 -11.68 2.72
N TYR A 378 -18.71 -11.59 3.93
CA TYR A 378 -17.85 -12.64 4.48
C TYR A 378 -18.58 -13.96 4.64
N VAL A 379 -19.79 -13.92 5.21
CA VAL A 379 -20.60 -15.11 5.43
C VAL A 379 -20.85 -15.85 4.12
N ARG A 380 -21.30 -15.18 3.06
CA ARG A 380 -21.59 -15.81 1.76
C ARG A 380 -20.36 -16.39 1.08
N ILE A 381 -19.24 -15.67 1.09
CA ILE A 381 -18.00 -16.20 0.51
C ILE A 381 -17.60 -17.48 1.21
N TYR A 382 -17.50 -17.47 2.54
CA TYR A 382 -17.05 -18.64 3.28
C TYR A 382 -18.03 -19.81 3.21
N GLU A 383 -19.33 -19.57 3.31
CA GLU A 383 -20.34 -20.64 3.11
C GLU A 383 -20.24 -21.26 1.74
N CYS A 384 -20.04 -20.44 0.69
CA CYS A 384 -19.92 -20.93 -0.68
C CYS A 384 -18.70 -21.83 -0.86
N ILE A 385 -17.50 -21.33 -0.48
CA ILE A 385 -16.25 -22.07 -0.71
C ILE A 385 -16.12 -23.30 0.22
N GLU A 386 -16.58 -23.22 1.47
CA GLU A 386 -16.62 -24.36 2.41
C GLU A 386 -17.57 -25.45 1.94
N THR A 387 -18.77 -25.07 1.44
CA THR A 387 -19.72 -26.02 0.85
C THR A 387 -19.13 -26.68 -0.39
N ALA A 388 -18.53 -25.90 -1.29
CA ALA A 388 -17.93 -26.42 -2.52
C ALA A 388 -16.73 -27.34 -2.21
N HIS A 389 -15.93 -27.02 -1.21
CA HIS A 389 -14.85 -27.90 -0.74
C HIS A 389 -15.39 -29.22 -0.18
N ALA A 390 -16.41 -29.16 0.69
CA ALA A 390 -17.02 -30.35 1.31
C ALA A 390 -17.70 -31.29 0.30
N THR A 391 -18.15 -30.77 -0.85
CA THR A 391 -18.81 -31.49 -1.93
C THR A 391 -17.91 -31.80 -3.13
N ASP A 392 -16.59 -31.59 -3.01
CA ASP A 392 -15.60 -31.76 -4.09
C ASP A 392 -15.92 -30.95 -5.37
N ASN A 393 -16.58 -29.79 -5.21
CA ASN A 393 -16.98 -28.93 -6.33
C ASN A 393 -15.97 -27.80 -6.63
N LEU A 394 -14.81 -27.73 -5.96
CA LEU A 394 -13.76 -26.79 -6.28
C LEU A 394 -12.86 -27.31 -7.41
N THR A 395 -12.51 -26.44 -8.35
CA THR A 395 -11.39 -26.68 -9.26
C THR A 395 -10.06 -26.66 -8.50
N ASP A 396 -8.93 -27.00 -9.12
CA ASP A 396 -7.60 -26.85 -8.48
C ASP A 396 -7.33 -25.40 -8.09
N PHE A 397 -7.74 -24.45 -8.93
CA PHE A 397 -7.66 -23.03 -8.63
C PHE A 397 -8.57 -22.65 -7.45
N GLY A 398 -9.83 -23.10 -7.45
CA GLY A 398 -10.77 -22.88 -6.37
C GLY A 398 -10.29 -23.47 -5.04
N LEU A 399 -9.64 -24.64 -5.07
CA LEU A 399 -9.06 -25.27 -3.89
C LEU A 399 -7.89 -24.44 -3.32
N ALA A 400 -7.00 -23.91 -4.18
CA ALA A 400 -5.93 -23.02 -3.76
C ALA A 400 -6.49 -21.74 -3.11
N MET A 401 -7.58 -21.17 -3.66
CA MET A 401 -8.26 -20.00 -3.07
C MET A 401 -8.92 -20.34 -1.73
N TYR A 402 -9.59 -21.49 -1.63
CA TYR A 402 -10.18 -21.95 -0.38
C TYR A 402 -9.12 -22.05 0.73
N GLN A 403 -7.97 -22.67 0.46
CA GLN A 403 -6.88 -22.80 1.42
C GLN A 403 -6.35 -21.43 1.87
N ARG A 404 -6.23 -20.49 0.93
CA ARG A 404 -5.80 -19.11 1.20
C ARG A 404 -6.79 -18.36 2.10
N LEU A 405 -8.07 -18.45 1.79
CA LEU A 405 -9.14 -17.76 2.52
C LEU A 405 -9.40 -18.38 3.89
N ALA A 406 -9.26 -19.70 4.04
CA ALA A 406 -9.49 -20.40 5.31
C ALA A 406 -8.65 -19.83 6.44
N GLY A 407 -7.39 -19.46 6.17
CA GLY A 407 -6.50 -18.82 7.14
C GLY A 407 -6.89 -17.40 7.53
N GLN A 408 -7.78 -16.75 6.77
CA GLN A 408 -8.22 -15.37 7.04
C GLN A 408 -9.55 -15.27 7.77
N LYS A 409 -10.33 -16.34 7.82
CA LYS A 409 -11.70 -16.32 8.36
C LYS A 409 -11.76 -15.67 9.76
N GLN A 410 -10.83 -15.99 10.64
CA GLN A 410 -10.78 -15.44 12.00
C GLN A 410 -10.40 -13.93 12.04
N ASN A 411 -9.74 -13.44 11.00
CA ASN A 411 -9.31 -12.04 10.94
C ASN A 411 -10.37 -11.10 10.38
N VAL A 412 -11.45 -11.63 9.79
CA VAL A 412 -12.49 -10.84 9.15
C VAL A 412 -13.86 -10.98 9.82
N TYR A 413 -14.20 -12.15 10.39
CA TYR A 413 -15.46 -12.33 11.11
C TYR A 413 -15.48 -11.49 12.38
N TYR A 414 -16.60 -10.81 12.63
CA TYR A 414 -16.86 -9.90 13.75
C TYR A 414 -16.01 -8.62 13.75
N HIS A 415 -15.33 -8.34 12.63
CA HIS A 415 -14.58 -7.10 12.39
C HIS A 415 -15.19 -6.23 11.31
N GLU A 416 -16.46 -6.50 10.94
CA GLU A 416 -17.11 -5.81 9.83
C GLU A 416 -17.23 -4.31 10.10
N GLY A 417 -16.60 -3.53 9.22
CA GLY A 417 -16.57 -2.08 9.29
C GLY A 417 -15.58 -1.50 10.29
N ASP A 418 -14.81 -2.33 11.01
CA ASP A 418 -13.77 -1.87 11.92
C ASP A 418 -12.65 -1.14 11.19
N LEU A 419 -12.16 -0.06 11.78
CA LEU A 419 -10.97 0.64 11.32
C LEU A 419 -9.75 -0.25 11.53
N THR A 420 -8.90 -0.37 10.50
CA THR A 420 -7.64 -1.13 10.60
C THR A 420 -6.51 -0.28 11.20
N GLN A 421 -5.39 -0.91 11.61
CA GLN A 421 -4.19 -0.18 12.06
C GLN A 421 -3.66 0.76 10.96
N ILE A 422 -3.78 0.34 9.69
CA ILE A 422 -3.47 1.21 8.55
C ILE A 422 -4.36 2.46 8.59
N GLY A 423 -5.67 2.30 8.83
CA GLY A 423 -6.62 3.41 8.93
C GLY A 423 -6.32 4.35 10.09
N TYR A 424 -5.96 3.82 11.25
CA TYR A 424 -5.48 4.62 12.38
C TYR A 424 -4.23 5.42 12.02
N LYS A 425 -3.23 4.75 11.41
CA LYS A 425 -1.97 5.40 11.00
C LYS A 425 -2.23 6.51 9.96
N GLN A 426 -3.12 6.31 9.01
CA GLN A 426 -3.47 7.32 8.01
C GLN A 426 -3.90 8.64 8.69
N HIS A 427 -4.82 8.58 9.65
CA HIS A 427 -5.32 9.78 10.33
C HIS A 427 -4.32 10.36 11.32
N LEU A 428 -3.54 9.52 12.00
CA LEU A 428 -2.45 9.98 12.87
C LEU A 428 -1.44 10.84 12.10
N GLU A 429 -1.01 10.34 10.93
CA GLU A 429 -0.03 11.05 10.09
C GLU A 429 -0.62 12.31 9.43
N LEU A 430 -1.89 12.26 8.99
CA LEU A 430 -2.60 13.45 8.50
C LEU A 430 -2.65 14.56 9.57
N GLY A 431 -2.95 14.21 10.82
CA GLY A 431 -2.97 15.16 11.93
C GLY A 431 -1.59 15.77 12.21
N LYS A 432 -0.54 14.95 12.20
CA LYS A 432 0.84 15.43 12.36
C LYS A 432 1.24 16.39 11.24
N ARG A 433 1.02 16.00 9.97
CA ARG A 433 1.36 16.82 8.81
C ARG A 433 0.61 18.14 8.76
N MET A 434 -0.65 18.16 9.19
CA MET A 434 -1.42 19.40 9.25
C MET A 434 -0.73 20.43 10.16
N VAL A 435 -0.26 20.01 11.33
CA VAL A 435 0.50 20.89 12.23
C VAL A 435 1.86 21.31 11.61
N GLU A 436 2.54 20.40 10.97
CA GLU A 436 3.84 20.66 10.34
C GLU A 436 3.73 21.61 9.15
N ASN A 437 2.68 21.47 8.34
CA ASN A 437 2.43 22.31 7.17
C ASN A 437 1.90 23.70 7.52
N TYR A 438 1.16 23.81 8.64
CA TYR A 438 0.47 25.07 9.04
C TYR A 438 0.72 25.43 10.50
N PRO A 439 2.00 25.57 10.94
CA PRO A 439 2.33 25.76 12.35
C PRO A 439 1.72 27.02 12.96
N SER A 440 1.49 28.09 12.19
CA SER A 440 0.86 29.33 12.66
C SER A 440 -0.62 29.19 13.03
N VAL A 441 -1.30 28.17 12.48
CA VAL A 441 -2.69 27.84 12.83
C VAL A 441 -2.77 27.20 14.23
N PHE A 442 -1.73 26.44 14.62
CA PHE A 442 -1.67 25.67 15.86
C PHE A 442 -0.80 26.37 16.91
N THR A 443 -1.13 27.60 17.26
CA THR A 443 -0.42 28.40 18.29
C THR A 443 -1.26 28.54 19.53
N GLU A 444 -0.71 29.11 20.61
CA GLU A 444 -1.45 29.38 21.84
C GLU A 444 -2.74 30.17 21.56
N GLY A 445 -3.85 29.73 22.18
CA GLY A 445 -5.16 30.31 21.96
C GLY A 445 -5.90 29.79 20.72
N ALA A 446 -5.36 28.81 19.98
CA ALA A 446 -6.03 28.19 18.86
C ALA A 446 -7.37 27.56 19.28
N TYR A 447 -8.43 27.83 18.50
CA TYR A 447 -9.74 27.24 18.70
C TYR A 447 -9.88 25.98 17.84
N LEU A 448 -9.77 24.82 18.48
CA LEU A 448 -9.75 23.52 17.79
C LEU A 448 -11.06 22.77 18.01
N LYS A 449 -11.72 22.36 16.91
CA LYS A 449 -12.94 21.54 16.91
C LYS A 449 -12.77 20.33 16.00
N ALA A 450 -13.34 19.19 16.40
CA ALA A 450 -13.42 17.99 15.60
C ALA A 450 -14.81 17.34 15.77
N ASN A 451 -15.51 17.16 14.65
CA ASN A 451 -16.85 16.59 14.61
C ASN A 451 -16.88 15.36 13.71
N ALA A 452 -17.50 14.28 14.14
CA ALA A 452 -17.62 13.04 13.38
C ALA A 452 -19.06 12.57 13.26
N THR A 453 -19.31 11.70 12.28
CA THR A 453 -20.54 10.90 12.31
C THR A 453 -20.51 9.94 13.50
N ASN A 454 -21.69 9.47 13.92
CA ASN A 454 -21.82 8.50 15.00
C ASN A 454 -21.41 7.06 14.61
N VAL A 455 -20.76 6.87 13.47
CA VAL A 455 -20.23 5.58 13.02
C VAL A 455 -18.85 5.35 13.63
N LEU A 456 -18.65 4.18 14.28
CA LEU A 456 -17.48 3.88 15.10
C LEU A 456 -16.16 4.15 14.38
N ARG A 457 -16.00 3.65 13.14
CA ARG A 457 -14.76 3.85 12.34
C ARG A 457 -14.45 5.32 12.06
N VAL A 458 -15.49 6.15 11.93
CA VAL A 458 -15.33 7.58 11.69
C VAL A 458 -14.88 8.29 12.96
N ALA A 459 -15.52 7.97 14.08
CA ALA A 459 -15.13 8.49 15.39
C ALA A 459 -13.68 8.07 15.75
N ALA A 460 -13.31 6.82 15.48
CA ALA A 460 -11.95 6.32 15.70
C ALA A 460 -10.92 7.02 14.80
N SER A 461 -11.27 7.29 13.55
CA SER A 461 -10.42 8.07 12.62
C SER A 461 -10.22 9.50 13.11
N MET A 462 -11.28 10.16 13.56
CA MET A 462 -11.22 11.49 14.19
C MET A 462 -10.30 11.48 15.41
N GLN A 463 -10.45 10.51 16.31
CA GLN A 463 -9.60 10.42 17.51
C GLN A 463 -8.13 10.21 17.16
N SER A 464 -7.84 9.40 16.15
CA SER A 464 -6.47 9.19 15.69
C SER A 464 -5.86 10.47 15.09
N PHE A 465 -6.65 11.24 14.34
CA PHE A 465 -6.22 12.55 13.83
C PHE A 465 -5.94 13.52 14.97
N VAL A 466 -6.86 13.63 15.94
CA VAL A 466 -6.71 14.44 17.16
C VAL A 466 -5.43 14.05 17.90
N GLN A 467 -5.14 12.76 18.04
CA GLN A 467 -3.89 12.26 18.62
C GLN A 467 -2.66 12.72 17.81
N GLY A 468 -2.74 12.71 16.48
CA GLY A 468 -1.69 13.22 15.58
C GLY A 468 -1.37 14.69 15.87
N VAL A 469 -2.38 15.56 15.92
CA VAL A 469 -2.24 16.98 16.29
C VAL A 469 -1.67 17.13 17.70
N THR A 470 -2.26 16.45 18.68
CA THR A 470 -1.85 16.53 20.08
C THR A 470 -0.43 16.02 20.30
N SER A 471 0.04 15.05 19.54
CA SER A 471 1.43 14.56 19.61
C SER A 471 2.47 15.63 19.23
N LYS A 472 2.09 16.60 18.39
CA LYS A 472 2.94 17.72 17.96
C LYS A 472 2.73 18.98 18.84
N ARG A 473 1.53 19.16 19.36
CA ARG A 473 1.12 20.34 20.14
C ARG A 473 0.31 19.91 21.37
N PRO A 474 0.96 19.24 22.35
CA PRO A 474 0.26 18.71 23.54
C PRO A 474 -0.33 19.79 24.44
N GLU A 475 0.15 21.02 24.35
CA GLU A 475 -0.32 22.15 25.13
C GLU A 475 -1.64 22.76 24.63
N LEU A 476 -2.09 22.44 23.39
CA LEU A 476 -3.30 23.02 22.83
C LEU A 476 -4.56 22.23 23.26
N PRO A 477 -5.52 22.87 23.94
CA PRO A 477 -6.77 22.21 24.28
C PRO A 477 -7.70 22.14 23.06
N TRP A 478 -8.46 21.06 22.94
CA TRP A 478 -9.59 20.96 22.03
C TRP A 478 -10.83 21.57 22.68
N ALA A 479 -11.45 22.54 22.00
CA ALA A 479 -12.68 23.17 22.45
C ALA A 479 -13.88 22.23 22.32
N GLU A 480 -13.87 21.36 21.30
CA GLU A 480 -14.92 20.40 21.05
C GLU A 480 -14.36 19.16 20.32
N ILE A 481 -14.74 17.96 20.81
CA ILE A 481 -14.57 16.68 20.12
C ILE A 481 -15.91 15.97 20.25
N ASP A 482 -16.68 15.90 19.14
CA ASP A 482 -18.04 15.37 19.17
C ASP A 482 -18.31 14.38 18.02
N ASN A 483 -19.00 13.28 18.33
CA ASN A 483 -19.49 12.30 17.37
C ASN A 483 -20.99 12.00 17.56
N SER A 484 -21.72 12.97 18.08
CA SER A 484 -23.16 12.85 18.32
C SER A 484 -23.97 12.90 17.02
N LYS A 485 -25.23 12.46 17.11
CA LYS A 485 -26.18 12.56 15.99
C LYS A 485 -26.55 13.99 15.61
N ALA A 486 -26.21 14.98 16.45
CA ALA A 486 -26.51 16.38 16.20
C ALA A 486 -25.88 16.91 14.90
N HIS A 487 -24.72 16.38 14.53
CA HIS A 487 -23.99 16.81 13.32
C HIS A 487 -24.40 16.08 12.02
N LEU A 488 -25.29 15.06 12.07
CA LEU A 488 -25.61 14.24 10.91
C LEU A 488 -26.20 15.01 9.72
N SER A 489 -26.95 16.10 9.98
CA SER A 489 -27.49 16.93 8.88
C SER A 489 -26.42 17.71 8.10
N THR A 490 -25.24 17.89 8.68
CA THR A 490 -24.12 18.63 8.09
C THR A 490 -22.97 17.71 7.69
N VAL A 491 -22.58 16.75 8.54
CA VAL A 491 -21.44 15.88 8.26
C VAL A 491 -21.82 14.57 7.53
N HIS A 492 -23.10 14.20 7.54
CA HIS A 492 -23.58 12.98 6.85
C HIS A 492 -25.01 13.07 6.33
N PRO A 493 -25.32 14.03 5.45
CA PRO A 493 -26.68 14.26 4.96
C PRO A 493 -27.27 13.07 4.17
N TYR A 494 -26.43 12.13 3.73
CA TYR A 494 -26.84 10.87 3.10
C TYR A 494 -27.21 9.78 4.08
N GLY A 495 -26.77 9.85 5.31
CA GLY A 495 -26.91 8.79 6.31
C GLY A 495 -28.38 8.41 6.54
N THR A 496 -28.65 7.12 6.74
CA THR A 496 -30.00 6.63 7.05
C THR A 496 -30.59 7.25 8.32
N GLN A 497 -29.75 7.70 9.23
CA GLN A 497 -30.12 8.35 10.50
C GLN A 497 -30.16 9.87 10.41
N CYS A 498 -29.90 10.47 9.25
CA CYS A 498 -29.97 11.93 9.08
C CYS A 498 -31.41 12.42 9.25
N PRO A 499 -31.67 13.36 10.19
CA PRO A 499 -33.03 13.82 10.52
C PRO A 499 -33.68 14.65 9.39
N THR A 500 -32.89 15.19 8.47
CA THR A 500 -33.40 16.00 7.35
C THR A 500 -33.65 15.20 6.08
N LYS A 501 -33.41 13.87 6.11
CA LYS A 501 -33.59 12.97 4.99
C LYS A 501 -35.07 12.86 4.60
N LYS A 502 -35.34 12.96 3.29
CA LYS A 502 -36.68 12.85 2.73
C LYS A 502 -36.99 11.45 2.23
N PRO A 503 -38.27 11.06 2.08
CA PRO A 503 -38.61 9.72 1.57
C PRO A 503 -37.97 9.36 0.24
N ILE A 504 -37.86 10.31 -0.69
CA ILE A 504 -37.20 10.10 -1.98
C ILE A 504 -35.71 9.74 -1.79
N ASP A 505 -35.03 10.36 -0.82
CA ASP A 505 -33.62 10.06 -0.57
C ASP A 505 -33.44 8.61 -0.12
N VAL A 506 -34.39 8.05 0.61
CA VAL A 506 -34.38 6.62 1.01
C VAL A 506 -34.63 5.72 -0.20
N ARG A 507 -35.63 6.05 -1.04
CA ARG A 507 -35.94 5.26 -2.25
C ARG A 507 -34.79 5.23 -3.25
N LEU A 508 -34.07 6.33 -3.41
CA LEU A 508 -32.90 6.37 -4.30
C LEU A 508 -31.75 5.43 -3.88
N TYR A 509 -31.79 4.86 -2.68
CA TYR A 509 -30.83 3.84 -2.23
C TYR A 509 -31.36 2.41 -2.37
N THR A 510 -32.50 2.22 -3.05
CA THR A 510 -33.06 0.88 -3.32
C THR A 510 -32.73 0.43 -4.75
N HIS A 511 -32.88 -0.87 -4.99
CA HIS A 511 -32.69 -1.47 -6.33
C HIS A 511 -33.74 -1.02 -7.36
N ASP A 512 -34.82 -0.35 -6.94
CA ASP A 512 -35.86 0.20 -7.83
C ASP A 512 -35.50 1.60 -8.36
N SER A 513 -34.35 2.16 -7.93
CA SER A 513 -33.93 3.49 -8.36
C SER A 513 -33.53 3.53 -9.85
N PRO A 514 -33.77 4.64 -10.56
CA PRO A 514 -33.40 4.77 -11.97
C PRO A 514 -31.91 4.53 -12.23
N TRP A 515 -31.04 5.04 -11.37
CA TRP A 515 -29.59 4.82 -11.49
C TRP A 515 -29.19 3.34 -11.34
N PHE A 516 -29.91 2.56 -10.49
CA PHE A 516 -29.60 1.14 -10.33
C PHE A 516 -29.92 0.34 -11.59
N LYS A 517 -30.95 0.73 -12.33
CA LYS A 517 -31.25 0.14 -13.63
C LYS A 517 -30.11 0.40 -14.63
N LEU A 518 -29.65 1.65 -14.75
CA LEU A 518 -28.53 2.01 -15.62
C LEU A 518 -27.25 1.24 -15.27
N TYR A 519 -26.93 1.18 -13.98
CA TYR A 519 -25.81 0.39 -13.48
C TYR A 519 -25.94 -1.09 -13.82
N SER A 520 -27.10 -1.69 -13.61
CA SER A 520 -27.34 -3.12 -13.85
C SER A 520 -27.22 -3.49 -15.32
N GLU A 521 -27.75 -2.63 -16.22
CA GLU A 521 -27.63 -2.78 -17.66
C GLU A 521 -26.16 -2.69 -18.11
N TYR A 522 -25.43 -1.70 -17.61
CA TYR A 522 -24.01 -1.52 -17.93
C TYR A 522 -23.16 -2.68 -17.40
N ARG A 523 -23.39 -3.13 -16.17
CA ARG A 523 -22.75 -4.29 -15.56
C ARG A 523 -22.95 -5.55 -16.39
N ALA A 524 -24.20 -5.84 -16.80
CA ALA A 524 -24.53 -7.01 -17.61
C ALA A 524 -23.88 -6.98 -19.00
N LYS A 525 -23.62 -5.79 -19.54
CA LYS A 525 -22.89 -5.62 -20.81
C LYS A 525 -21.38 -5.92 -20.65
N LYS A 526 -20.79 -5.54 -19.54
CA LYS A 526 -19.32 -5.57 -19.33
C LYS A 526 -18.81 -6.86 -18.70
N ILE A 527 -19.62 -7.52 -17.88
CA ILE A 527 -19.18 -8.63 -17.01
C ILE A 527 -20.01 -9.87 -17.30
N ASN A 528 -19.30 -10.97 -17.52
CA ASN A 528 -19.90 -12.31 -17.50
C ASN A 528 -19.43 -13.05 -16.23
N PRO A 529 -20.28 -13.16 -15.19
CA PRO A 529 -19.89 -13.78 -13.93
C PRO A 529 -19.57 -15.28 -14.06
N ASP A 530 -20.10 -15.96 -15.08
CA ASP A 530 -19.87 -17.39 -15.28
C ASP A 530 -18.40 -17.71 -15.58
N ILE A 531 -17.65 -16.78 -16.17
CA ILE A 531 -16.20 -16.95 -16.42
C ILE A 531 -15.44 -17.11 -15.10
N PHE A 532 -15.72 -16.26 -14.13
CA PHE A 532 -15.16 -16.36 -12.79
C PHE A 532 -15.62 -17.65 -12.10
N LEU A 533 -16.91 -17.97 -12.15
CA LEU A 533 -17.47 -19.15 -11.50
C LEU A 533 -16.88 -20.46 -12.05
N GLN A 534 -16.69 -20.58 -13.38
CA GLN A 534 -16.05 -21.73 -14.04
C GLN A 534 -14.57 -21.88 -13.64
N ARG A 535 -13.89 -20.80 -13.33
CA ARG A 535 -12.52 -20.84 -12.82
C ARG A 535 -12.45 -21.40 -11.39
N MET A 536 -13.45 -21.09 -10.57
CA MET A 536 -13.51 -21.47 -9.16
C MET A 536 -14.12 -22.86 -8.93
N PHE A 537 -15.16 -23.22 -9.70
CA PHE A 537 -16.05 -24.36 -9.42
C PHE A 537 -16.13 -25.33 -10.61
N LYS A 538 -16.16 -26.64 -10.31
CA LYS A 538 -16.30 -27.70 -11.32
C LYS A 538 -17.70 -27.70 -11.95
N ASP A 539 -18.74 -27.53 -11.12
CA ASP A 539 -20.14 -27.42 -11.53
C ASP A 539 -20.72 -26.10 -11.01
N ILE A 540 -20.83 -25.13 -11.90
CA ILE A 540 -21.36 -23.80 -11.57
C ILE A 540 -22.86 -23.79 -11.36
N GLU A 541 -23.62 -24.74 -11.91
CA GLU A 541 -25.09 -24.79 -11.75
C GLU A 541 -25.48 -25.11 -10.30
N VAL A 542 -24.67 -25.89 -9.59
CA VAL A 542 -24.85 -26.14 -8.16
C VAL A 542 -24.68 -24.83 -7.35
N VAL A 543 -23.74 -23.97 -7.76
CA VAL A 543 -23.49 -22.68 -7.11
C VAL A 543 -24.63 -21.69 -7.45
N LYS A 544 -25.03 -21.61 -8.72
CA LYS A 544 -26.09 -20.73 -9.23
C LYS A 544 -27.46 -21.07 -8.65
N ALA A 545 -27.70 -22.34 -8.30
CA ALA A 545 -28.92 -22.74 -7.62
C ALA A 545 -29.08 -22.11 -6.22
N LYS A 546 -27.99 -21.69 -5.60
CA LYS A 546 -27.96 -21.13 -4.22
C LYS A 546 -27.66 -19.62 -4.18
N TYR A 547 -26.86 -19.13 -5.11
CA TYR A 547 -26.38 -17.75 -5.12
C TYR A 547 -26.67 -17.06 -6.46
N GLU A 548 -27.06 -15.80 -6.40
CA GLU A 548 -27.12 -14.96 -7.60
C GLU A 548 -25.68 -14.68 -8.08
N SER A 549 -25.39 -14.92 -9.37
CA SER A 549 -24.03 -14.95 -9.89
C SER A 549 -23.29 -13.62 -9.76
N PHE A 550 -23.94 -12.52 -10.12
CA PHE A 550 -23.32 -11.20 -10.01
C PHE A 550 -23.07 -10.79 -8.55
N ASP A 551 -24.02 -11.08 -7.64
CA ASP A 551 -23.85 -10.77 -6.21
C ASP A 551 -22.68 -11.56 -5.62
N LEU A 552 -22.57 -12.86 -5.93
CA LEU A 552 -21.49 -13.69 -5.42
C LEU A 552 -20.12 -13.21 -5.94
N VAL A 553 -19.98 -12.98 -7.26
CA VAL A 553 -18.70 -12.54 -7.86
C VAL A 553 -18.34 -11.14 -7.39
N TRP A 554 -19.30 -10.22 -7.25
CA TRP A 554 -19.09 -8.90 -6.68
C TRP A 554 -18.56 -8.96 -5.24
N ARG A 555 -18.99 -9.93 -4.42
CA ARG A 555 -18.46 -10.11 -3.06
C ARG A 555 -17.00 -10.56 -3.07
N PHE A 556 -16.62 -11.44 -3.99
CA PHE A 556 -15.20 -11.78 -4.19
C PHE A 556 -14.40 -10.58 -4.68
N TRP A 557 -15.00 -9.74 -5.53
CA TRP A 557 -14.39 -8.47 -5.95
C TRP A 557 -14.14 -7.52 -4.77
N LEU A 558 -15.15 -7.31 -3.92
CA LEU A 558 -14.98 -6.50 -2.69
C LEU A 558 -13.89 -7.05 -1.77
N MET A 559 -13.83 -8.39 -1.65
CA MET A 559 -12.81 -9.05 -0.85
C MET A 559 -11.39 -8.79 -1.40
N ALA A 560 -11.22 -8.75 -2.73
CA ALA A 560 -9.96 -8.37 -3.37
C ALA A 560 -9.63 -6.89 -3.15
N CYS A 561 -10.62 -6.00 -3.31
CA CYS A 561 -10.44 -4.55 -3.15
C CYS A 561 -9.98 -4.15 -1.76
N VAL A 562 -10.51 -4.79 -0.71
CA VAL A 562 -10.24 -4.38 0.67
C VAL A 562 -8.85 -4.78 1.16
N GLN A 563 -8.21 -5.78 0.53
CA GLN A 563 -6.99 -6.41 1.04
C GLN A 563 -5.85 -5.44 1.33
N GLN A 564 -5.63 -4.44 0.49
CA GLN A 564 -4.55 -3.46 0.69
C GLN A 564 -4.73 -2.60 1.96
N GLY A 565 -5.95 -2.51 2.46
CA GLY A 565 -6.29 -1.79 3.69
C GLY A 565 -6.30 -2.65 4.95
N LEU A 566 -6.06 -3.97 4.84
CA LEU A 566 -6.08 -4.89 5.97
C LEU A 566 -4.70 -5.06 6.59
N ASP A 567 -4.64 -5.16 7.90
CA ASP A 567 -3.40 -5.35 8.65
C ASP A 567 -2.75 -6.72 8.35
N ARG A 568 -3.57 -7.72 8.07
CA ARG A 568 -3.17 -9.03 7.58
C ARG A 568 -3.79 -9.24 6.20
N ASN A 569 -3.19 -8.64 5.19
CA ASN A 569 -3.68 -8.77 3.84
C ASN A 569 -3.33 -10.13 3.22
N VAL A 570 -4.23 -10.64 2.41
CA VAL A 570 -4.01 -11.76 1.51
C VAL A 570 -4.37 -11.27 0.12
N PRO A 571 -3.41 -11.05 -0.76
CA PRO A 571 -3.70 -10.58 -2.10
C PRO A 571 -4.62 -11.53 -2.83
N MET A 572 -5.56 -10.95 -3.56
CA MET A 572 -6.63 -11.68 -4.23
C MET A 572 -6.92 -11.17 -5.63
N TRP A 573 -6.04 -10.30 -6.19
CA TRP A 573 -6.25 -9.79 -7.54
C TRP A 573 -6.16 -10.88 -8.61
N ASP A 574 -5.41 -11.96 -8.37
CA ASP A 574 -5.33 -13.12 -9.23
C ASP A 574 -6.61 -13.99 -9.27
N LEU A 575 -7.60 -13.69 -8.44
CA LEU A 575 -8.96 -14.20 -8.63
C LEU A 575 -9.54 -13.76 -9.98
N PHE A 576 -9.10 -12.63 -10.49
CA PHE A 576 -9.59 -11.99 -11.70
C PHE A 576 -8.48 -11.86 -12.76
N THR A 577 -8.84 -11.95 -14.01
CA THR A 577 -7.94 -11.59 -15.11
C THR A 577 -7.80 -10.06 -15.20
N GLU A 578 -6.79 -9.56 -15.92
CA GLU A 578 -6.61 -8.12 -16.11
C GLU A 578 -7.86 -7.48 -16.74
N ASP A 579 -8.46 -8.13 -17.74
CA ASP A 579 -9.68 -7.62 -18.39
C ASP A 579 -10.86 -7.59 -17.41
N GLU A 580 -11.01 -8.59 -16.55
CA GLU A 580 -12.04 -8.60 -15.50
C GLU A 580 -11.80 -7.49 -14.46
N ILE A 581 -10.53 -7.25 -14.08
CA ILE A 581 -10.20 -6.17 -13.15
C ILE A 581 -10.58 -4.82 -13.74
N ILE A 582 -10.21 -4.56 -15.00
CA ILE A 582 -10.58 -3.32 -15.68
C ILE A 582 -12.10 -3.19 -15.80
N ALA A 583 -12.79 -4.27 -16.20
CA ALA A 583 -14.24 -4.27 -16.36
C ALA A 583 -14.98 -4.02 -15.04
N TRP A 584 -14.58 -4.69 -13.95
CA TRP A 584 -15.16 -4.46 -12.63
C TRP A 584 -14.88 -3.04 -12.11
N THR A 585 -13.66 -2.54 -12.30
CA THR A 585 -13.31 -1.16 -11.92
C THR A 585 -14.17 -0.14 -12.66
N ASP A 586 -14.35 -0.31 -13.98
CA ASP A 586 -15.17 0.56 -14.81
C ASP A 586 -16.65 0.52 -14.37
N VAL A 587 -17.20 -0.66 -14.13
CA VAL A 587 -18.59 -0.86 -13.68
C VAL A 587 -18.82 -0.26 -12.30
N GLU A 588 -17.94 -0.47 -11.34
CA GLU A 588 -18.07 0.09 -9.99
C GLU A 588 -17.84 1.60 -9.97
N ASN A 589 -16.96 2.11 -10.84
CA ASN A 589 -16.80 3.53 -11.06
C ASN A 589 -18.07 4.16 -11.64
N TYR A 590 -18.70 3.51 -12.65
CA TYR A 590 -19.96 3.96 -13.21
C TYR A 590 -21.09 3.93 -12.17
N CYS A 591 -21.17 2.89 -11.35
CA CYS A 591 -22.12 2.82 -10.23
C CYS A 591 -22.00 4.04 -9.31
N PHE A 592 -20.76 4.40 -8.97
CA PHE A 592 -20.49 5.53 -8.09
C PHE A 592 -20.83 6.87 -8.76
N TYR A 593 -20.55 6.98 -10.07
CA TYR A 593 -20.88 8.14 -10.89
C TYR A 593 -22.39 8.40 -10.95
N VAL A 594 -23.23 7.43 -11.36
CA VAL A 594 -24.68 7.64 -11.47
C VAL A 594 -25.35 7.96 -10.14
N GLN A 595 -24.75 7.53 -9.03
CA GLN A 595 -25.24 7.85 -7.68
C GLN A 595 -24.84 9.24 -7.20
N LYS A 596 -23.61 9.72 -7.52
CA LYS A 596 -22.98 10.83 -6.81
C LYS A 596 -22.66 12.03 -7.69
N SER A 597 -22.71 11.88 -9.02
CA SER A 597 -22.50 12.98 -9.97
C SER A 597 -23.76 13.79 -10.22
N LYS A 598 -23.66 14.76 -11.16
CA LYS A 598 -24.81 15.51 -11.68
C LYS A 598 -25.61 14.72 -12.74
N ASP A 599 -25.53 13.38 -12.73
CA ASP A 599 -26.35 12.52 -13.58
C ASP A 599 -27.84 12.71 -13.28
N GLU A 600 -28.69 12.70 -14.32
CA GLU A 600 -30.12 12.96 -14.18
C GLU A 600 -30.86 11.85 -13.45
N SER A 601 -30.36 10.62 -13.47
CA SER A 601 -30.98 9.44 -12.85
C SER A 601 -31.09 9.51 -11.33
N ASN A 602 -30.34 10.39 -10.67
CA ASN A 602 -30.43 10.63 -9.24
C ASN A 602 -31.21 11.89 -8.85
N PHE A 603 -31.85 12.57 -9.82
CA PHE A 603 -32.67 13.79 -9.65
C PHE A 603 -31.92 14.94 -8.95
N GLY A 604 -30.59 15.00 -9.07
CA GLY A 604 -29.75 15.96 -8.36
C GLY A 604 -29.61 15.72 -6.86
N ARG A 605 -30.28 14.70 -6.32
CA ARG A 605 -30.26 14.40 -4.89
C ARG A 605 -29.01 13.66 -4.46
N GLY A 606 -28.43 12.87 -5.37
CA GLY A 606 -27.20 12.14 -5.12
C GLY A 606 -26.07 13.06 -4.62
N TRP A 607 -25.79 14.12 -5.35
CA TRP A 607 -24.73 15.10 -5.02
C TRP A 607 -25.25 16.30 -4.21
N GLY A 608 -26.51 16.69 -4.46
CA GLY A 608 -27.07 17.94 -3.92
C GLY A 608 -27.16 17.97 -2.39
N LEU A 609 -27.37 16.83 -1.72
CA LEU A 609 -27.44 16.76 -0.26
C LEU A 609 -26.14 17.25 0.41
N SER A 610 -24.98 17.11 -0.21
CA SER A 610 -23.71 17.65 0.35
C SER A 610 -23.61 19.18 0.26
N SER A 611 -24.55 19.86 -0.39
CA SER A 611 -24.63 21.33 -0.30
C SER A 611 -24.87 21.81 1.13
N TYR A 612 -25.54 21.01 1.97
CA TYR A 612 -25.68 21.30 3.40
C TYR A 612 -24.33 21.26 4.12
N THR A 613 -23.46 20.30 3.75
CA THR A 613 -22.08 20.21 4.29
C THR A 613 -21.26 21.44 3.85
N LEU A 614 -21.32 21.78 2.56
CA LEU A 614 -20.61 22.96 2.03
C LEU A 614 -21.08 24.25 2.71
N ARG A 615 -22.38 24.46 2.82
CA ARG A 615 -22.97 25.61 3.53
C ARG A 615 -22.51 25.69 4.98
N HIS A 616 -22.51 24.57 5.69
CA HIS A 616 -22.01 24.50 7.05
C HIS A 616 -20.54 24.94 7.15
N ILE A 617 -19.67 24.44 6.25
CA ILE A 617 -18.26 24.84 6.17
C ILE A 617 -18.14 26.36 5.95
N LEU A 618 -18.93 26.94 5.04
CA LEU A 618 -18.93 28.38 4.76
C LEU A 618 -19.35 29.19 5.98
N GLU A 619 -20.48 28.84 6.59
CA GLU A 619 -21.07 29.57 7.71
C GLU A 619 -20.21 29.51 8.98
N GLU A 620 -19.69 28.32 9.34
CA GLU A 620 -18.79 28.14 10.48
C GLU A 620 -17.47 28.91 10.26
N SER A 621 -16.89 28.83 9.06
CA SER A 621 -15.67 29.59 8.75
C SER A 621 -15.91 31.11 8.84
N ALA A 622 -17.01 31.60 8.26
CA ALA A 622 -17.35 33.02 8.36
C ALA A 622 -17.58 33.46 9.81
N TYR A 623 -18.22 32.62 10.63
CA TYR A 623 -18.48 32.91 12.05
C TYR A 623 -17.17 32.95 12.84
N ASP A 624 -16.28 31.98 12.68
CA ASP A 624 -15.00 31.93 13.38
C ASP A 624 -14.07 33.10 12.97
N ILE A 625 -14.04 33.41 11.68
CA ILE A 625 -13.29 34.57 11.15
C ILE A 625 -13.81 35.87 11.75
N LYS A 626 -15.13 36.05 11.82
CA LYS A 626 -15.77 37.24 12.42
C LYS A 626 -15.44 37.39 13.90
N LEU A 627 -15.29 36.30 14.63
CA LEU A 627 -14.86 36.28 16.03
C LEU A 627 -13.36 36.48 16.22
N GLY A 628 -12.59 36.62 15.12
CA GLY A 628 -11.13 36.76 15.17
C GLY A 628 -10.40 35.48 15.58
N ARG A 629 -11.05 34.31 15.51
CA ARG A 629 -10.47 33.03 15.87
C ARG A 629 -9.37 32.61 14.87
N HIS A 630 -8.36 31.94 15.39
CA HIS A 630 -7.44 31.11 14.62
C HIS A 630 -7.54 29.66 15.11
N GLY A 631 -7.18 28.70 14.29
CA GLY A 631 -7.27 27.28 14.66
C GLY A 631 -7.90 26.41 13.57
N ALA A 632 -8.60 25.33 13.95
CA ALA A 632 -9.16 24.40 13.02
C ALA A 632 -10.54 23.89 13.40
N ASN A 633 -11.43 23.75 12.41
CA ASN A 633 -12.75 23.10 12.53
C ASN A 633 -12.79 21.91 11.55
N LEU A 634 -12.75 20.68 12.05
CA LEU A 634 -12.52 19.47 11.28
C LEU A 634 -13.74 18.56 11.35
N ASN A 635 -14.23 18.13 10.20
CA ASN A 635 -15.40 17.27 10.07
C ASN A 635 -14.99 15.91 9.49
N PHE A 636 -15.49 14.83 10.09
CA PHE A 636 -15.14 13.46 9.70
C PHE A 636 -16.37 12.66 9.27
N GLY A 637 -16.25 11.96 8.14
CA GLY A 637 -17.37 11.20 7.57
C GLY A 637 -16.95 10.15 6.56
N HIS A 638 -17.61 10.15 5.39
CA HIS A 638 -17.59 9.06 4.43
C HIS A 638 -17.19 9.52 3.01
N ASP A 639 -16.85 8.54 2.17
CA ASP A 639 -16.51 8.72 0.74
C ASP A 639 -17.58 9.49 -0.04
N GLY A 640 -18.85 9.09 0.11
CA GLY A 640 -19.95 9.76 -0.59
C GLY A 640 -20.04 11.25 -0.27
N SER A 641 -19.74 11.66 0.97
CA SER A 641 -19.74 13.08 1.35
C SER A 641 -18.57 13.83 0.74
N VAL A 642 -17.35 13.25 0.75
CA VAL A 642 -16.17 13.85 0.08
C VAL A 642 -16.45 14.02 -1.41
N THR A 643 -16.92 12.94 -2.06
CA THR A 643 -17.22 12.95 -3.49
C THR A 643 -18.22 14.05 -3.86
N CYS A 644 -19.35 14.07 -3.15
CA CYS A 644 -20.41 15.04 -3.46
C CYS A 644 -20.03 16.48 -3.05
N LEU A 645 -19.12 16.65 -2.11
CA LEU A 645 -18.55 17.97 -1.80
C LEU A 645 -17.65 18.45 -2.96
N LEU A 646 -16.83 17.57 -3.56
CA LEU A 646 -16.06 17.89 -4.77
C LEU A 646 -16.97 18.24 -5.96
N VAL A 647 -18.09 17.52 -6.14
CA VAL A 647 -19.10 17.82 -7.18
C VAL A 647 -19.76 19.18 -6.95
N ASN A 648 -20.09 19.54 -5.68
CA ASN A 648 -20.62 20.87 -5.34
C ASN A 648 -19.60 22.00 -5.55
N LEU A 649 -18.32 21.72 -5.24
CA LEU A 649 -17.21 22.65 -5.47
C LEU A 649 -16.88 22.79 -6.96
N ASP A 650 -17.29 21.83 -7.78
CA ASP A 650 -16.81 21.64 -9.16
C ASP A 650 -15.26 21.65 -9.24
N ALA A 651 -14.63 21.10 -8.20
CA ALA A 651 -13.19 21.04 -8.08
C ALA A 651 -12.62 20.17 -9.20
N ASP A 652 -11.62 20.64 -9.94
CA ASP A 652 -11.01 19.93 -11.07
C ASP A 652 -12.02 19.33 -12.07
N ASN A 653 -13.17 20.01 -12.26
CA ASN A 653 -14.30 19.59 -13.11
C ASN A 653 -15.05 18.32 -12.62
N TRP A 654 -15.08 18.03 -11.32
CA TRP A 654 -15.90 16.93 -10.76
C TRP A 654 -17.41 17.07 -11.04
N GLY A 655 -17.87 18.25 -11.45
CA GLY A 655 -19.22 18.50 -11.92
C GLY A 655 -19.50 18.11 -13.37
N LYS A 656 -18.49 17.63 -14.12
CA LYS A 656 -18.63 17.20 -15.51
C LYS A 656 -19.46 15.94 -15.64
N THR A 657 -20.33 15.89 -16.67
CA THR A 657 -21.20 14.75 -16.97
C THR A 657 -21.02 14.25 -18.40
N THR A 658 -21.46 13.05 -18.66
CA THR A 658 -21.56 12.43 -19.98
C THR A 658 -22.77 11.49 -20.03
N ASP A 659 -23.40 11.41 -21.19
CA ASP A 659 -24.51 10.46 -21.44
C ASP A 659 -24.01 9.09 -21.91
N ASN A 660 -22.72 8.96 -22.22
CA ASN A 660 -22.12 7.71 -22.64
C ASN A 660 -21.43 7.01 -21.46
N PRO A 661 -21.93 5.87 -20.96
CA PRO A 661 -21.33 5.14 -19.85
C PRO A 661 -19.87 4.77 -20.08
N GLU A 662 -19.44 4.52 -21.34
CA GLU A 662 -18.06 4.15 -21.69
C GLU A 662 -17.06 5.30 -21.48
N ASP A 663 -17.53 6.53 -21.48
CA ASP A 663 -16.67 7.71 -21.30
C ASP A 663 -16.49 8.11 -19.84
N VAL A 664 -17.32 7.55 -18.93
CA VAL A 664 -17.32 7.94 -17.51
C VAL A 664 -15.95 7.70 -16.87
N ILE A 665 -15.32 6.58 -17.15
CA ILE A 665 -14.03 6.21 -16.56
C ILE A 665 -12.92 7.24 -16.89
N ASN A 666 -13.05 7.99 -17.99
CA ASN A 666 -12.07 8.99 -18.39
C ASN A 666 -12.34 10.40 -17.83
N ILE A 667 -13.55 10.66 -17.33
CA ILE A 667 -13.93 11.96 -16.76
C ILE A 667 -14.12 11.92 -15.25
N TRP A 668 -14.29 10.73 -14.68
CA TRP A 668 -14.64 10.53 -13.28
C TRP A 668 -14.03 9.22 -12.75
N GLN A 669 -13.24 9.29 -11.70
CA GLN A 669 -12.52 8.14 -11.17
C GLN A 669 -12.69 8.06 -9.65
N ASN A 670 -13.39 7.01 -9.17
CA ASN A 670 -13.68 6.80 -7.76
C ASN A 670 -12.41 6.46 -6.92
N TRP A 671 -11.33 6.00 -7.54
CA TRP A 671 -10.04 5.79 -6.85
C TRP A 671 -9.31 7.09 -6.48
N ASN A 672 -9.77 8.24 -6.99
CA ASN A 672 -9.32 9.55 -6.51
C ASN A 672 -9.95 9.92 -5.15
N ILE A 673 -10.89 9.09 -4.65
CA ILE A 673 -11.45 9.18 -3.31
C ILE A 673 -10.96 8.00 -2.46
N PRO A 674 -9.64 7.87 -2.22
CA PRO A 674 -9.08 6.75 -1.48
C PRO A 674 -9.52 6.74 -0.01
N MET A 675 -9.12 5.70 0.73
CA MET A 675 -9.25 5.69 2.19
C MET A 675 -8.52 6.90 2.80
N ALA A 676 -9.12 7.52 3.81
CA ALA A 676 -8.68 8.77 4.44
C ALA A 676 -8.66 10.00 3.48
N SER A 677 -9.37 9.93 2.34
CA SER A 677 -9.53 11.09 1.44
C SER A 677 -10.07 12.29 2.19
N ASN A 678 -9.58 13.48 1.85
CA ASN A 678 -9.92 14.69 2.55
C ASN A 678 -9.98 15.92 1.66
N ILE A 679 -10.76 16.91 2.08
CA ILE A 679 -10.81 18.24 1.51
C ILE A 679 -10.45 19.22 2.62
N GLN A 680 -9.47 20.09 2.36
CA GLN A 680 -8.99 21.08 3.31
C GLN A 680 -9.19 22.47 2.72
N PHE A 681 -9.78 23.37 3.53
CA PHE A 681 -9.99 24.78 3.27
C PHE A 681 -9.03 25.55 4.16
N VAL A 682 -7.95 26.07 3.63
CA VAL A 682 -6.92 26.77 4.40
C VAL A 682 -7.04 28.28 4.14
N PHE A 683 -7.21 29.04 5.21
CA PHE A 683 -7.41 30.48 5.18
C PHE A 683 -6.13 31.21 5.55
N TYR A 684 -5.79 32.19 4.76
CA TYR A 684 -4.59 33.02 4.93
C TYR A 684 -5.00 34.48 5.10
N ARG A 685 -4.26 35.20 5.94
CA ARG A 685 -4.50 36.62 6.19
C ARG A 685 -3.21 37.41 6.01
N ASN A 686 -3.30 38.62 5.42
CA ASN A 686 -2.19 39.53 5.35
C ASN A 686 -2.27 40.64 6.45
N ALA A 687 -1.25 41.50 6.54
CA ALA A 687 -1.21 42.59 7.53
C ALA A 687 -2.31 43.64 7.34
N ALA A 688 -2.89 43.77 6.14
CA ALA A 688 -4.00 44.64 5.85
C ALA A 688 -5.37 44.04 6.23
N GLY A 689 -5.41 42.79 6.68
CA GLY A 689 -6.63 42.06 7.03
C GLY A 689 -7.36 41.44 5.85
N GLU A 690 -6.77 41.46 4.64
CA GLU A 690 -7.33 40.71 3.50
C GLU A 690 -7.21 39.21 3.74
N ILE A 691 -8.25 38.46 3.34
CA ILE A 691 -8.31 37.02 3.50
C ILE A 691 -8.39 36.34 2.13
N ILE A 692 -7.53 35.36 1.93
CA ILE A 692 -7.58 34.43 0.81
C ILE A 692 -7.72 33.02 1.31
N ILE A 693 -8.26 32.15 0.47
CA ILE A 693 -8.49 30.74 0.76
C ILE A 693 -7.81 29.88 -0.30
N LYS A 694 -7.27 28.76 0.12
CA LYS A 694 -6.83 27.65 -0.72
C LYS A 694 -7.69 26.44 -0.42
N VAL A 695 -8.07 25.67 -1.44
CA VAL A 695 -8.76 24.39 -1.28
C VAL A 695 -7.89 23.28 -1.82
N MET A 696 -7.78 22.20 -1.06
CA MET A 696 -7.00 21.02 -1.42
C MET A 696 -7.85 19.76 -1.32
N HIS A 697 -7.59 18.83 -2.23
CA HIS A 697 -8.10 17.46 -2.18
C HIS A 697 -6.92 16.51 -2.01
N ASN A 698 -6.94 15.68 -0.97
CA ASN A 698 -5.85 14.76 -0.63
C ASN A 698 -4.49 15.49 -0.55
N GLU A 699 -4.47 16.66 0.10
CA GLU A 699 -3.28 17.52 0.27
C GLU A 699 -2.68 18.04 -1.06
N LYS A 700 -3.47 18.08 -2.16
CA LYS A 700 -3.11 18.68 -3.44
C LYS A 700 -4.07 19.81 -3.77
N ASP A 701 -3.54 20.93 -4.29
CA ASP A 701 -4.35 22.06 -4.72
C ASP A 701 -5.34 21.65 -5.79
N VAL A 702 -6.58 22.16 -5.71
CA VAL A 702 -7.62 21.92 -6.71
C VAL A 702 -8.01 23.24 -7.39
N LYS A 703 -8.36 23.14 -8.66
CA LYS A 703 -8.88 24.28 -9.43
C LYS A 703 -10.39 24.39 -9.22
N LEU A 704 -10.84 25.61 -8.93
CA LEU A 704 -12.25 25.92 -8.69
C LEU A 704 -12.80 26.86 -9.78
N PRO A 705 -14.13 26.88 -10.01
CA PRO A 705 -14.77 27.79 -10.97
C PRO A 705 -14.92 29.24 -10.42
N VAL A 706 -14.04 29.65 -9.54
CA VAL A 706 -13.97 30.99 -8.94
C VAL A 706 -12.73 31.69 -9.46
N LYS A 707 -12.76 32.99 -9.58
CA LYS A 707 -11.61 33.78 -10.06
C LYS A 707 -10.45 33.67 -9.07
N GLU A 708 -9.30 33.20 -9.54
CA GLU A 708 -8.09 33.15 -8.73
C GLU A 708 -7.57 34.55 -8.38
N TYR A 709 -7.12 34.70 -7.15
CA TYR A 709 -6.32 35.83 -6.68
C TYR A 709 -4.84 35.66 -7.10
N ALA A 710 -4.33 34.48 -6.87
CA ALA A 710 -3.04 33.97 -7.31
C ALA A 710 -3.22 32.47 -7.64
N PRO A 711 -2.32 31.81 -8.36
CA PRO A 711 -2.46 30.40 -8.69
C PRO A 711 -2.79 29.53 -7.47
N GLY A 712 -3.96 28.88 -7.49
CA GLY A 712 -4.47 28.05 -6.39
C GLY A 712 -5.04 28.80 -5.18
N PHE A 713 -5.11 30.14 -5.20
CA PHE A 713 -5.65 30.99 -4.12
C PHE A 713 -6.80 31.87 -4.60
N TYR A 714 -7.83 31.98 -3.78
CA TYR A 714 -9.05 32.71 -4.09
C TYR A 714 -9.32 33.76 -3.01
N ARG A 715 -9.93 34.95 -3.37
CA ARG A 715 -10.41 35.86 -2.35
C ARG A 715 -11.54 35.23 -1.56
N TRP A 716 -11.51 35.32 -0.24
CA TRP A 716 -12.56 34.73 0.60
C TRP A 716 -13.96 35.25 0.28
N GLU A 717 -14.10 36.55 0.06
CA GLU A 717 -15.40 37.17 -0.26
C GLU A 717 -15.98 36.66 -1.58
N ASP A 718 -15.15 36.51 -2.61
CA ASP A 718 -15.56 35.98 -3.93
C ASP A 718 -15.94 34.50 -3.81
N PHE A 719 -15.13 33.72 -3.07
CA PHE A 719 -15.37 32.31 -2.79
C PHE A 719 -16.68 32.11 -2.02
N TYR A 720 -16.88 32.86 -0.93
CA TYR A 720 -18.09 32.76 -0.09
C TYR A 720 -19.33 33.10 -0.91
N SER A 721 -19.33 34.24 -1.63
CA SER A 721 -20.47 34.71 -2.42
C SER A 721 -20.86 33.72 -3.50
N TYR A 722 -19.87 33.12 -4.18
CA TYR A 722 -20.10 32.15 -5.24
C TYR A 722 -20.77 30.88 -4.70
N TYR A 723 -20.23 30.29 -3.62
CA TYR A 723 -20.75 29.05 -3.09
C TYR A 723 -22.00 29.21 -2.24
N ASP A 724 -22.22 30.35 -1.61
CA ASP A 724 -23.49 30.67 -0.95
C ASP A 724 -24.65 30.73 -1.98
N ALA A 725 -24.45 31.40 -3.09
CA ALA A 725 -25.41 31.41 -4.21
C ALA A 725 -25.62 30.01 -4.80
N HIS A 726 -24.54 29.22 -4.96
CA HIS A 726 -24.63 27.83 -5.43
C HIS A 726 -25.47 26.98 -4.47
N CYS A 727 -25.17 26.97 -3.17
CA CYS A 727 -25.92 26.21 -2.18
C CYS A 727 -27.41 26.61 -2.13
N THR A 728 -27.74 27.89 -2.36
CA THR A 728 -29.12 28.37 -2.43
C THR A 728 -29.85 27.76 -3.64
N LYS A 729 -29.23 27.76 -4.84
CA LYS A 729 -29.79 27.10 -6.03
C LYS A 729 -29.98 25.60 -5.87
N VAL A 730 -28.99 24.93 -5.25
CA VAL A 730 -29.08 23.49 -4.98
C VAL A 730 -30.21 23.18 -4.01
N LYS A 731 -30.39 23.99 -2.98
CA LYS A 731 -31.53 23.85 -2.05
C LYS A 731 -32.87 23.96 -2.79
N GLU A 732 -33.03 24.97 -3.66
CA GLU A 732 -34.26 25.10 -4.48
C GLU A 732 -34.52 23.88 -5.36
N MET A 733 -33.48 23.29 -5.93
CA MET A 733 -33.56 22.04 -6.71
C MET A 733 -34.00 20.88 -5.82
N LEU A 734 -33.41 20.72 -4.63
CA LEU A 734 -33.76 19.67 -3.68
C LEU A 734 -35.24 19.79 -3.23
N ASP A 735 -35.73 21.02 -2.98
CA ASP A 735 -37.12 21.30 -2.60
C ASP A 735 -38.08 20.92 -3.76
N LYS A 736 -37.74 21.24 -5.01
CA LYS A 736 -38.54 20.86 -6.19
C LYS A 736 -38.60 19.36 -6.45
N THR A 737 -37.55 18.63 -6.11
CA THR A 737 -37.44 17.18 -6.34
C THR A 737 -37.93 16.33 -5.19
N GLU A 738 -38.38 16.94 -4.06
CA GLU A 738 -38.75 16.24 -2.85
C GLU A 738 -39.89 15.21 -3.04
N ASN A 739 -40.86 15.51 -3.93
CA ASN A 739 -42.08 14.74 -4.16
C ASN A 739 -42.10 13.99 -5.51
N ILE A 740 -40.96 13.82 -6.17
CA ILE A 740 -40.89 13.04 -7.41
C ILE A 740 -41.26 11.57 -7.13
N ASN A 741 -42.18 11.05 -7.94
CA ASN A 741 -42.48 9.63 -8.02
C ASN A 741 -41.89 9.09 -9.33
N TYR A 742 -41.07 8.04 -9.22
CA TYR A 742 -40.46 7.34 -10.34
C TYR A 742 -40.71 5.85 -10.24
#